data_11e22fb5248b66180f0f1b7ba782fc70
#
_entry.id   11e22fb5248b66180f0f1b7ba782fc70
#
_cell.length_a   1.000
_cell.length_b   1.000
_cell.length_c   1.000
_cell.angle_alpha   90.00
_cell.angle_beta   90.00
_cell.angle_gamma   90.00
#
_symmetry.space_group_name_H-M   'P 1'
#
loop_
_entity.id
_entity.type
_entity.pdbx_description
1 polymer ?
#
loop_
_entity_poly.entity_id
_entity_poly.type
_entity_poly.pdbx_seq_one_letter_code
_entity_poly.pdbx_strand_id
1 'polypeptide(L)'
;MNTSLKWIKDLVPGLDCTPQEYMDAMTLSGSKVEGYENMDEDLDKIVIGQVKSIEKHPDADKLVICQVDIGTETIQIVTGAPNVTEGCKVPVVLDGGKVAGGHDGSKTEGGIKIKKGKLRGVESNGMMCSIEELGSNRDMFPLAPENGLYILPEDAPVGESAISYLGLDDTVAEYEITSNRVDCFSILGIAREAAATFGKEFVPPVVTETGNNEDVNDYIKVSVKDDKLCSRYTARVVKNIRIAPSPEWMQRRLRAQGIRPINNIVDITNYVMEEYGQPMHAYDLDTIEDREIVVRRAAKGEQFVTLDGQERTLDDSVLMICDGRKAIGIAGIMGGENSMITDNVKTMLFEAACFDGTNIRLSGRKIGLRTDASAKFEKGLDPNTAIEAMNRACQLIEELGAGEVVGGVVDVYPNVKGDKRIPFEPEKYNKLLGTDIAKETMLAYFSKIDLGYDPASNEVIVPSWRQDLECDADLAEEVARFFGYDKIPTTLPSGEATTGKLTFKLRIEAVAREIAEFCGFSQGMTYSFESPKVYDKLLLPQDSPLRKAVVISNPLGEDFSIMRTVSLNGMLTSLSTNFNRRNKNVRLYELGNIYLPKQVPVTELPEERMQFTLGMYGEGDFFTMKGVIEEFLYKAGMKLKPEYDPEAGKPFLHPGRQANVVYDGTVIGYLGEVHPTVAANYAIKERVYVAVLDMPEIVSHASFDHKYEGIAKFPAAARDISMVVPKEVLAGDIEKIFDEKGGQFLEKYDLFDIYEGAQIKPGYKSIAYSLSFRAKDRNLEDADITGAMDRIVNALERVGAELRK
;
A
#
# COMPACT_ATOMS: atom_id res chain seq x y z
N MET A 1 5.78 9.80 10.93
CA MET A 1 6.58 10.89 11.55
C MET A 1 6.78 10.56 13.01
N ASN A 2 8.04 10.57 13.48
CA ASN A 2 8.34 10.38 14.90
C ASN A 2 8.14 11.68 15.67
N THR A 3 7.66 11.61 16.90
CA THR A 3 7.35 12.81 17.70
C THR A 3 7.68 12.56 19.17
N SER A 4 8.60 13.36 19.70
CA SER A 4 8.97 13.36 21.13
C SER A 4 7.83 13.85 22.00
N LEU A 5 7.35 13.03 22.93
CA LEU A 5 6.33 13.46 23.90
C LEU A 5 6.84 14.51 24.87
N LYS A 6 8.13 14.52 25.21
CA LYS A 6 8.72 15.59 26.01
C LYS A 6 8.66 16.93 25.29
N TRP A 7 8.97 16.95 23.99
CA TRP A 7 8.89 18.19 23.20
C TRP A 7 7.44 18.68 23.07
N ILE A 8 6.48 17.75 22.87
CA ILE A 8 5.05 18.11 22.89
C ILE A 8 4.63 18.68 24.25
N LYS A 9 5.05 18.08 25.37
CA LYS A 9 4.73 18.57 26.71
C LYS A 9 5.30 19.95 27.01
N ASP A 10 6.44 20.29 26.43
CA ASP A 10 7.01 21.66 26.53
C ASP A 10 6.12 22.71 25.85
N LEU A 11 5.40 22.34 24.79
CA LEU A 11 4.50 23.21 24.03
C LEU A 11 3.03 23.11 24.51
N VAL A 12 2.70 22.10 25.30
CA VAL A 12 1.35 21.85 25.85
C VAL A 12 1.46 21.67 27.37
N PRO A 13 1.62 22.77 28.11
CA PRO A 13 1.75 22.72 29.58
C PRO A 13 0.57 22.01 30.24
N GLY A 14 0.86 21.11 31.17
CA GLY A 14 -0.13 20.36 31.91
C GLY A 14 -0.74 19.18 31.11
N LEU A 15 -0.10 18.75 30.04
CA LEU A 15 -0.40 17.50 29.38
C LEU A 15 0.14 16.33 30.24
N ASP A 16 -0.75 15.81 31.09
CA ASP A 16 -0.47 14.69 31.99
C ASP A 16 -1.30 13.48 31.54
N CYS A 17 -0.67 12.55 30.86
CA CYS A 17 -1.25 11.32 30.37
C CYS A 17 -0.16 10.26 30.16
N THR A 18 -0.55 9.00 30.21
CA THR A 18 0.31 7.89 29.82
C THR A 18 0.51 7.87 28.30
N PRO A 19 1.58 7.26 27.79
CA PRO A 19 1.77 7.11 26.33
C PRO A 19 0.58 6.44 25.63
N GLN A 20 -0.04 5.45 26.24
CA GLN A 20 -1.23 4.76 25.67
C GLN A 20 -2.45 5.70 25.60
N GLU A 21 -2.74 6.43 26.69
CA GLU A 21 -3.84 7.43 26.69
C GLU A 21 -3.62 8.52 25.66
N TYR A 22 -2.37 8.94 25.46
CA TYR A 22 -2.00 9.90 24.42
C TYR A 22 -2.30 9.33 23.02
N MET A 23 -1.80 8.13 22.72
CA MET A 23 -2.00 7.45 21.44
C MET A 23 -3.49 7.28 21.11
N ASP A 24 -4.27 6.79 22.08
CA ASP A 24 -5.70 6.52 21.88
C ASP A 24 -6.47 7.84 21.63
N ALA A 25 -6.21 8.88 22.43
CA ALA A 25 -6.88 10.16 22.30
C ALA A 25 -6.56 10.86 20.97
N MET A 26 -5.28 10.89 20.57
CA MET A 26 -4.85 11.49 19.31
C MET A 26 -5.43 10.75 18.10
N THR A 27 -5.44 9.42 18.13
CA THR A 27 -6.04 8.60 17.08
C THR A 27 -7.54 8.84 16.97
N LEU A 28 -8.26 8.87 18.09
CA LEU A 28 -9.71 9.13 18.10
C LEU A 28 -10.07 10.54 17.64
N SER A 29 -9.19 11.52 17.85
CA SER A 29 -9.41 12.89 17.37
C SER A 29 -8.93 13.16 15.94
N GLY A 30 -8.51 12.12 15.20
CA GLY A 30 -8.18 12.18 13.78
C GLY A 30 -6.69 12.23 13.44
N SER A 31 -5.79 12.25 14.44
CA SER A 31 -4.33 12.20 14.23
C SER A 31 -3.81 10.81 14.60
N LYS A 32 -3.80 9.89 13.63
CA LYS A 32 -3.49 8.47 13.87
C LYS A 32 -2.07 8.26 14.35
N VAL A 33 -1.93 7.64 15.53
CA VAL A 33 -0.68 7.14 16.08
C VAL A 33 -0.60 5.64 15.84
N GLU A 34 0.43 5.18 15.14
CA GLU A 34 0.66 3.75 14.85
C GLU A 34 1.20 2.99 16.07
N GLY A 35 2.02 3.66 16.87
CA GLY A 35 2.62 3.09 18.05
C GLY A 35 3.49 4.10 18.80
N TYR A 36 4.11 3.65 19.85
CA TYR A 36 5.10 4.45 20.59
C TYR A 36 6.23 3.56 21.09
N GLU A 37 7.41 4.16 21.26
CA GLU A 37 8.60 3.53 21.85
C GLU A 37 9.03 4.33 23.08
N ASN A 38 9.20 3.68 24.21
CA ASN A 38 9.89 4.26 25.37
C ASN A 38 11.38 3.97 25.21
N MET A 39 12.17 5.03 25.04
CA MET A 39 13.61 4.89 24.77
C MET A 39 14.37 4.25 25.93
N ASP A 40 13.81 4.27 27.15
CA ASP A 40 14.38 3.71 28.37
C ASP A 40 13.81 2.33 28.77
N GLU A 41 12.98 1.69 27.93
CA GLU A 41 12.26 0.46 28.31
C GLU A 41 13.17 -0.65 28.86
N ASP A 42 14.36 -0.77 28.29
CA ASP A 42 15.37 -1.76 28.68
C ASP A 42 16.53 -1.18 29.51
N LEU A 43 16.40 0.03 30.04
CA LEU A 43 17.41 0.72 30.84
C LEU A 43 16.94 0.90 32.29
N ASP A 44 17.78 0.54 33.24
CA ASP A 44 17.47 0.78 34.68
C ASP A 44 18.73 1.01 35.49
N LYS A 45 18.65 1.92 36.46
CA LYS A 45 19.74 2.24 37.44
C LYS A 45 21.07 2.57 36.79
N ILE A 46 21.05 3.46 35.78
CA ILE A 46 22.24 3.95 35.11
C ILE A 46 22.50 5.40 35.58
N VAL A 47 23.65 5.61 36.24
CA VAL A 47 24.06 6.91 36.79
C VAL A 47 25.33 7.41 36.12
N ILE A 48 25.60 8.68 36.26
CA ILE A 48 26.88 9.31 35.86
C ILE A 48 27.92 8.99 36.93
N GLY A 49 28.96 8.23 36.59
CA GLY A 49 30.08 7.95 37.46
C GLY A 49 31.36 8.64 37.03
N GLN A 50 32.23 9.02 37.99
CA GLN A 50 33.55 9.57 37.71
C GLN A 50 34.64 8.59 38.16
N VAL A 51 35.55 8.27 37.27
CA VAL A 51 36.71 7.39 37.57
C VAL A 51 37.73 8.18 38.40
N LYS A 52 37.93 7.77 39.65
CA LYS A 52 38.87 8.43 40.62
C LYS A 52 40.28 7.85 40.50
N SER A 53 40.43 6.54 40.37
CA SER A 53 41.71 5.89 40.19
C SER A 53 41.59 4.61 39.34
N ILE A 54 42.70 4.23 38.73
CA ILE A 54 42.80 3.05 37.86
C ILE A 54 44.01 2.20 38.31
N GLU A 55 43.79 0.92 38.57
CA GLU A 55 44.85 -0.04 38.92
C GLU A 55 44.84 -1.17 37.88
N LYS A 56 46.01 -1.79 37.63
CA LYS A 56 46.13 -2.96 36.76
C LYS A 56 45.50 -4.19 37.42
N HIS A 57 44.80 -4.98 36.64
CA HIS A 57 44.25 -6.25 37.12
C HIS A 57 45.39 -7.26 37.38
N PRO A 58 45.43 -7.97 38.55
CA PRO A 58 46.54 -8.85 38.87
C PRO A 58 46.69 -10.06 37.93
N ASP A 59 45.58 -10.57 37.36
CA ASP A 59 45.54 -11.83 36.57
C ASP A 59 45.03 -11.59 35.12
N ALA A 60 45.06 -10.37 34.62
CA ALA A 60 44.56 -10.09 33.26
C ALA A 60 45.18 -8.84 32.62
N ASP A 61 45.94 -9.01 31.55
CA ASP A 61 46.66 -7.92 30.87
C ASP A 61 45.72 -6.82 30.21
N LYS A 62 44.50 -7.20 29.87
CA LYS A 62 43.54 -6.31 29.21
C LYS A 62 42.47 -5.73 30.14
N LEU A 63 42.51 -6.08 31.44
CA LEU A 63 41.54 -5.56 32.41
C LEU A 63 42.22 -4.54 33.34
N VAL A 64 41.42 -3.57 33.77
CA VAL A 64 41.79 -2.60 34.80
C VAL A 64 40.70 -2.54 35.87
N ILE A 65 41.14 -2.23 37.10
CA ILE A 65 40.27 -2.03 38.27
C ILE A 65 40.11 -0.51 38.46
N CYS A 66 38.88 -0.04 38.36
CA CYS A 66 38.55 1.36 38.52
C CYS A 66 37.82 1.57 39.86
N GLN A 67 38.18 2.65 40.60
CA GLN A 67 37.36 3.16 41.67
C GLN A 67 36.52 4.33 41.08
N VAL A 68 35.20 4.14 41.10
CA VAL A 68 34.25 5.01 40.41
C VAL A 68 33.34 5.66 41.45
N ASP A 69 33.40 6.98 41.52
CA ASP A 69 32.49 7.80 42.34
C ASP A 69 31.14 7.91 41.61
N ILE A 70 30.06 7.47 42.27
CA ILE A 70 28.69 7.52 41.77
C ILE A 70 27.83 8.57 42.49
N GLY A 71 28.47 9.54 43.17
CA GLY A 71 27.83 10.62 43.90
C GLY A 71 27.42 10.26 45.32
N THR A 72 26.97 9.05 45.59
CA THR A 72 26.59 8.57 46.94
C THR A 72 27.71 7.78 47.61
N GLU A 73 28.54 7.13 46.85
CA GLU A 73 29.64 6.27 47.29
C GLU A 73 30.65 6.05 46.14
N THR A 74 31.81 5.50 46.48
CA THR A 74 32.79 5.01 45.50
C THR A 74 32.71 3.48 45.38
N ILE A 75 32.47 3.00 44.18
CA ILE A 75 32.35 1.55 43.88
C ILE A 75 33.51 1.07 43.02
N GLN A 76 33.88 -0.20 43.19
CA GLN A 76 34.88 -0.83 42.36
C GLN A 76 34.24 -1.46 41.14
N ILE A 77 34.76 -1.11 39.93
CA ILE A 77 34.33 -1.70 38.66
C ILE A 77 35.56 -2.19 37.89
N VAL A 78 35.49 -3.40 37.37
CA VAL A 78 36.51 -3.99 36.48
C VAL A 78 36.07 -3.82 35.04
N THR A 79 36.92 -3.23 34.19
CA THR A 79 36.61 -3.02 32.75
C THR A 79 37.79 -3.43 31.87
N GLY A 80 37.47 -3.78 30.61
CA GLY A 80 38.42 -3.96 29.54
C GLY A 80 38.41 -2.84 28.50
N ALA A 81 37.71 -1.77 28.75
CA ALA A 81 37.60 -0.64 27.83
C ALA A 81 38.94 0.08 27.62
N PRO A 82 39.37 0.30 26.36
CA PRO A 82 40.71 0.86 26.09
C PRO A 82 40.83 2.36 26.35
N ASN A 83 39.73 3.09 26.49
CA ASN A 83 39.65 4.54 26.58
C ASN A 83 39.35 5.07 28.00
N VAL A 84 39.34 4.22 29.01
CA VAL A 84 39.13 4.65 30.39
C VAL A 84 40.38 5.40 30.90
N THR A 85 40.15 6.56 31.50
CA THR A 85 41.19 7.41 32.09
C THR A 85 40.76 7.95 33.46
N GLU A 86 41.71 8.25 34.35
CA GLU A 86 41.40 8.90 35.63
C GLU A 86 40.78 10.29 35.38
N GLY A 87 39.70 10.57 36.11
CA GLY A 87 38.94 11.79 36.01
C GLY A 87 37.80 11.74 34.97
N CYS A 88 37.80 10.80 34.02
CA CYS A 88 36.71 10.73 33.03
C CYS A 88 35.36 10.40 33.69
N LYS A 89 34.28 10.97 33.14
CA LYS A 89 32.90 10.69 33.51
C LYS A 89 32.27 9.75 32.48
N VAL A 90 31.52 8.76 32.93
CA VAL A 90 30.92 7.68 32.11
C VAL A 90 29.55 7.25 32.63
N PRO A 91 28.67 6.72 31.80
CA PRO A 91 27.47 6.05 32.28
C PRO A 91 27.84 4.75 33.01
N VAL A 92 27.25 4.53 34.17
CA VAL A 92 27.51 3.37 35.06
C VAL A 92 26.19 2.72 35.44
N VAL A 93 26.00 1.45 35.02
CA VAL A 93 24.88 0.65 35.49
C VAL A 93 25.22 0.01 36.83
N LEU A 94 24.34 0.22 37.78
CA LEU A 94 24.50 -0.28 39.16
C LEU A 94 24.04 -1.73 39.29
N ASP A 95 24.37 -2.36 40.43
CA ASP A 95 23.92 -3.69 40.76
C ASP A 95 22.39 -3.84 40.69
N GLY A 96 21.91 -4.82 39.94
CA GLY A 96 20.50 -5.10 39.65
C GLY A 96 19.87 -4.20 38.59
N GLY A 97 20.61 -3.24 37.99
CA GLY A 97 20.16 -2.43 36.87
C GLY A 97 20.18 -3.18 35.55
N LYS A 98 19.77 -2.53 34.49
CA LYS A 98 19.67 -3.10 33.13
C LYS A 98 20.35 -2.21 32.10
N VAL A 99 20.87 -2.84 31.04
CA VAL A 99 21.32 -2.22 29.79
C VAL A 99 20.58 -2.86 28.62
N ALA A 100 20.38 -2.13 27.52
CA ALA A 100 19.57 -2.54 26.39
C ALA A 100 20.19 -3.69 25.57
N GLY A 101 21.52 -3.83 25.60
CA GLY A 101 22.20 -4.86 24.83
C GLY A 101 23.69 -5.00 25.07
N GLY A 102 24.40 -5.66 24.15
CA GLY A 102 25.84 -5.83 24.19
C GLY A 102 26.60 -4.66 23.58
N HIS A 103 27.90 -4.57 23.83
CA HIS A 103 28.78 -3.57 23.25
C HIS A 103 28.93 -3.69 21.71
N ASP A 104 28.49 -4.78 21.12
CA ASP A 104 28.42 -5.01 19.68
C ASP A 104 27.17 -4.42 19.01
N GLY A 105 26.32 -3.73 19.79
CA GLY A 105 25.06 -3.16 19.33
C GLY A 105 23.91 -4.14 19.22
N SER A 106 24.10 -5.40 19.64
CA SER A 106 23.01 -6.38 19.70
C SER A 106 22.02 -6.05 20.81
N LYS A 107 20.77 -5.70 20.47
CA LYS A 107 19.69 -5.48 21.44
C LYS A 107 19.18 -6.83 22.00
N THR A 108 18.85 -6.84 23.28
CA THR A 108 18.25 -8.00 23.97
C THR A 108 16.87 -7.60 24.47
N GLU A 109 15.83 -8.28 24.06
CA GLU A 109 14.45 -8.07 24.54
C GLU A 109 14.39 -8.21 26.08
N GLY A 110 13.86 -7.18 26.75
CA GLY A 110 13.82 -7.08 28.21
C GLY A 110 15.13 -6.68 28.87
N GLY A 111 16.16 -6.31 28.08
CA GLY A 111 17.45 -5.85 28.52
C GLY A 111 18.34 -6.90 29.19
N ILE A 112 19.61 -6.56 29.37
CA ILE A 112 20.59 -7.41 30.07
C ILE A 112 20.71 -6.91 31.51
N LYS A 113 20.37 -7.76 32.49
CA LYS A 113 20.47 -7.42 33.90
C LYS A 113 21.91 -7.56 34.39
N ILE A 114 22.48 -6.48 34.86
CA ILE A 114 23.81 -6.42 35.45
C ILE A 114 23.75 -6.72 36.95
N LYS A 115 24.63 -7.59 37.39
CA LYS A 115 24.75 -7.97 38.81
C LYS A 115 26.18 -7.86 39.29
N LYS A 116 26.33 -7.52 40.54
CA LYS A 116 27.59 -7.63 41.26
C LYS A 116 28.21 -9.00 41.02
N GLY A 117 29.45 -9.05 40.63
CA GLY A 117 30.14 -10.30 40.28
C GLY A 117 31.63 -10.23 40.42
N LYS A 118 32.34 -11.30 40.01
CA LYS A 118 33.80 -11.33 39.98
C LYS A 118 34.27 -11.54 38.56
N LEU A 119 35.11 -10.63 38.06
CA LEU A 119 35.81 -10.77 36.79
C LEU A 119 37.25 -11.25 37.07
N ARG A 120 37.56 -12.49 36.67
CA ARG A 120 38.84 -13.18 36.98
C ARG A 120 39.29 -13.04 38.46
N GLY A 121 38.32 -13.23 39.37
CA GLY A 121 38.59 -13.21 40.81
C GLY A 121 38.44 -11.85 41.51
N VAL A 122 38.45 -10.74 40.79
CA VAL A 122 38.28 -9.38 41.32
C VAL A 122 36.81 -8.95 41.25
N GLU A 123 36.31 -8.37 42.36
CA GLU A 123 34.91 -7.92 42.48
C GLU A 123 34.65 -6.73 41.58
N SER A 124 33.51 -6.75 40.88
CA SER A 124 32.95 -5.64 40.10
C SER A 124 31.53 -5.37 40.56
N ASN A 125 31.24 -4.14 41.01
CA ASN A 125 29.96 -3.77 41.62
C ASN A 125 29.05 -3.01 40.68
N GLY A 126 29.15 -3.25 39.39
CA GLY A 126 28.44 -2.61 38.30
C GLY A 126 29.22 -2.70 37.01
N MET A 127 28.79 -1.96 35.98
CA MET A 127 29.45 -1.92 34.69
C MET A 127 29.45 -0.48 34.15
N MET A 128 30.57 -0.01 33.62
CA MET A 128 30.64 1.19 32.81
C MET A 128 30.20 0.88 31.39
N CYS A 129 29.43 1.78 30.75
CA CYS A 129 28.73 1.48 29.49
C CYS A 129 29.31 2.21 28.28
N SER A 130 29.28 1.55 27.14
CA SER A 130 29.34 2.16 25.81
C SER A 130 27.97 2.72 25.42
N ILE A 131 27.90 3.45 24.32
CA ILE A 131 26.62 3.98 23.82
C ILE A 131 25.72 2.87 23.25
N GLU A 132 26.33 1.80 22.70
CA GLU A 132 25.65 0.64 22.16
C GLU A 132 24.95 -0.17 23.25
N GLU A 133 25.58 -0.31 24.43
CA GLU A 133 24.97 -0.96 25.60
C GLU A 133 23.77 -0.18 26.14
N LEU A 134 23.72 1.15 25.89
CA LEU A 134 22.56 1.98 26.18
C LEU A 134 21.47 1.96 25.09
N GLY A 135 21.59 1.07 24.11
CA GLY A 135 20.58 0.89 23.06
C GLY A 135 20.64 1.89 21.93
N SER A 136 21.67 2.74 21.86
CA SER A 136 21.88 3.74 20.83
C SER A 136 23.10 3.39 19.94
N ASN A 137 23.57 4.31 19.12
CA ASN A 137 24.67 4.10 18.20
C ASN A 137 25.45 5.40 17.92
N ARG A 138 26.56 5.27 17.21
CA ARG A 138 27.44 6.41 16.86
C ARG A 138 26.82 7.40 15.87
N ASP A 139 25.81 7.00 15.11
CA ASP A 139 25.11 7.94 14.24
C ASP A 139 24.33 8.97 15.07
N MET A 140 23.68 8.51 16.13
CA MET A 140 22.96 9.38 17.06
C MET A 140 23.87 10.10 18.08
N PHE A 141 25.03 9.51 18.39
CA PHE A 141 26.04 10.04 19.30
C PHE A 141 27.42 10.11 18.60
N PRO A 142 27.65 11.12 17.74
CA PRO A 142 28.86 11.18 16.90
C PRO A 142 30.19 11.24 17.66
N LEU A 143 30.15 11.65 18.94
CA LEU A 143 31.32 11.67 19.82
C LEU A 143 31.63 10.31 20.48
N ALA A 144 30.76 9.29 20.29
CA ALA A 144 31.01 7.97 20.84
C ALA A 144 32.19 7.30 20.10
N PRO A 145 33.11 6.64 20.82
CA PRO A 145 34.26 5.95 20.23
C PRO A 145 33.82 4.69 19.50
N GLU A 146 34.62 4.23 18.56
CA GLU A 146 34.34 2.96 17.86
C GLU A 146 34.38 1.75 18.80
N ASN A 147 35.27 1.80 19.79
CA ASN A 147 35.42 0.78 20.81
C ASN A 147 35.70 1.43 22.15
N GLY A 148 34.90 1.12 23.18
CA GLY A 148 35.12 1.61 24.54
C GLY A 148 33.89 2.28 25.17
N LEU A 149 34.11 2.98 26.26
CA LEU A 149 33.09 3.66 27.03
C LEU A 149 32.67 4.97 26.38
N TYR A 150 31.40 5.34 26.55
CA TYR A 150 30.95 6.69 26.22
C TYR A 150 31.43 7.68 27.25
N ILE A 151 32.39 8.54 26.87
CA ILE A 151 32.96 9.56 27.75
C ILE A 151 32.03 10.78 27.75
N LEU A 152 31.51 11.13 28.92
CA LEU A 152 30.65 12.28 29.12
C LEU A 152 31.47 13.57 29.24
N PRO A 153 30.89 14.77 29.00
CA PRO A 153 31.50 16.06 29.20
C PRO A 153 31.94 16.24 30.66
N GLU A 154 32.95 17.11 30.89
CA GLU A 154 33.52 17.34 32.22
C GLU A 154 32.51 17.96 33.22
N ASP A 155 31.52 18.71 32.74
CA ASP A 155 30.47 19.32 33.53
C ASP A 155 29.29 18.36 33.85
N ALA A 156 29.26 17.14 33.34
CA ALA A 156 28.21 16.16 33.62
C ALA A 156 28.10 15.89 35.14
N PRO A 157 26.88 15.94 35.74
CA PRO A 157 26.69 15.89 37.20
C PRO A 157 26.83 14.45 37.71
N VAL A 158 27.85 14.18 38.48
CA VAL A 158 28.12 12.85 39.06
C VAL A 158 27.01 12.43 40.01
N GLY A 159 26.52 11.20 39.88
CA GLY A 159 25.45 10.63 40.69
C GLY A 159 24.05 10.83 40.14
N GLU A 160 23.86 11.73 39.17
CA GLU A 160 22.56 11.89 38.50
C GLU A 160 22.30 10.79 37.45
N SER A 161 21.04 10.67 37.01
CA SER A 161 20.64 9.71 35.99
C SER A 161 21.32 9.96 34.64
N ALA A 162 22.13 9.01 34.18
CA ALA A 162 22.73 9.09 32.85
C ALA A 162 21.66 8.92 31.75
N ILE A 163 20.57 8.20 32.03
CA ILE A 163 19.45 8.02 31.09
C ILE A 163 18.83 9.39 30.79
N SER A 164 18.46 10.14 31.82
CA SER A 164 17.89 11.49 31.68
C SER A 164 18.90 12.49 31.14
N TYR A 165 20.17 12.42 31.56
CA TYR A 165 21.23 13.29 31.05
C TYR A 165 21.46 13.12 29.54
N LEU A 166 21.38 11.91 29.03
CA LEU A 166 21.53 11.62 27.60
C LEU A 166 20.22 11.76 26.82
N GLY A 167 19.09 12.05 27.49
CA GLY A 167 17.78 12.20 26.86
C GLY A 167 17.18 10.88 26.34
N LEU A 168 17.58 9.76 26.97
CA LEU A 168 17.07 8.42 26.65
C LEU A 168 15.78 8.07 27.42
N ASP A 169 15.24 8.96 28.21
CA ASP A 169 14.01 8.82 29.00
C ASP A 169 12.80 9.51 28.31
N ASP A 170 12.81 9.57 26.98
CA ASP A 170 11.70 10.09 26.18
C ASP A 170 10.81 8.96 25.66
N THR A 171 9.57 9.31 25.36
CA THR A 171 8.65 8.47 24.60
C THR A 171 8.47 9.06 23.22
N VAL A 172 8.71 8.27 22.20
CA VAL A 172 8.57 8.68 20.80
C VAL A 172 7.30 8.06 20.23
N ALA A 173 6.32 8.88 19.83
CA ALA A 173 5.11 8.44 19.16
C ALA A 173 5.34 8.45 17.64
N GLU A 174 4.95 7.39 16.96
CA GLU A 174 4.98 7.27 15.50
C GLU A 174 3.62 7.62 14.90
N TYR A 175 3.56 8.70 14.13
CA TYR A 175 2.36 9.15 13.46
C TYR A 175 2.30 8.74 11.99
N GLU A 176 1.12 8.26 11.57
CA GLU A 176 0.74 8.16 10.16
C GLU A 176 -0.01 9.42 9.74
N ILE A 177 0.72 10.44 9.28
CA ILE A 177 0.13 11.71 8.84
C ILE A 177 -0.36 11.57 7.39
N THR A 178 -1.65 11.81 7.18
CA THR A 178 -2.26 11.82 5.85
C THR A 178 -1.82 13.05 5.05
N SER A 179 -1.81 12.94 3.73
CA SER A 179 -1.26 13.98 2.84
C SER A 179 -2.05 15.29 2.83
N ASN A 180 -3.28 15.31 3.34
CA ASN A 180 -4.12 16.51 3.50
C ASN A 180 -3.76 17.32 4.75
N ARG A 181 -3.18 16.68 5.78
CA ARG A 181 -2.81 17.33 7.05
C ARG A 181 -1.35 17.78 7.04
N VAL A 182 -1.02 18.67 6.11
CA VAL A 182 0.35 19.21 5.92
C VAL A 182 0.86 19.93 7.18
N ASP A 183 -0.02 20.60 7.90
CA ASP A 183 0.26 21.26 9.18
C ASP A 183 0.83 20.30 10.24
N CYS A 184 0.36 19.07 10.26
CA CYS A 184 0.79 18.02 11.20
C CYS A 184 2.16 17.37 10.86
N PHE A 185 2.80 17.72 9.74
CA PHE A 185 4.19 17.33 9.47
C PHE A 185 5.21 18.20 10.25
N SER A 186 4.80 18.74 11.41
CA SER A 186 5.60 19.56 12.30
C SER A 186 5.25 19.30 13.76
N ILE A 187 6.22 19.52 14.65
CA ILE A 187 6.00 19.44 16.11
C ILE A 187 4.94 20.45 16.56
N LEU A 188 4.97 21.69 16.02
CA LEU A 188 3.98 22.71 16.34
C LEU A 188 2.56 22.30 15.91
N GLY A 189 2.40 21.68 14.75
CA GLY A 189 1.10 21.18 14.29
C GLY A 189 0.57 20.05 15.18
N ILE A 190 1.40 19.07 15.49
CA ILE A 190 1.03 17.98 16.43
C ILE A 190 0.74 18.52 17.84
N ALA A 191 1.52 19.47 18.33
CA ALA A 191 1.28 20.07 19.65
C ALA A 191 -0.05 20.85 19.70
N ARG A 192 -0.41 21.58 18.64
CA ARG A 192 -1.72 22.23 18.48
C ARG A 192 -2.86 21.22 18.53
N GLU A 193 -2.74 20.13 17.78
CA GLU A 193 -3.72 19.04 17.79
C GLU A 193 -3.83 18.36 19.17
N ALA A 194 -2.68 18.12 19.85
CA ALA A 194 -2.66 17.56 21.19
C ALA A 194 -3.32 18.50 22.21
N ALA A 195 -3.03 19.80 22.15
CA ALA A 195 -3.65 20.81 23.00
C ALA A 195 -5.18 20.84 22.81
N ALA A 196 -5.64 20.84 21.55
CA ALA A 196 -7.06 20.79 21.21
C ALA A 196 -7.75 19.51 21.71
N THR A 197 -7.11 18.35 21.53
CA THR A 197 -7.61 17.03 21.93
C THR A 197 -7.74 16.90 23.44
N PHE A 198 -6.72 17.32 24.18
CA PHE A 198 -6.69 17.22 25.65
C PHE A 198 -7.30 18.43 26.35
N GLY A 199 -7.79 19.43 25.61
CA GLY A 199 -8.37 20.66 26.18
C GLY A 199 -7.36 21.47 26.99
N LYS A 200 -6.11 21.49 26.55
CA LYS A 200 -5.00 22.25 27.15
C LYS A 200 -4.68 23.49 26.31
N GLU A 201 -3.83 24.37 26.85
CA GLU A 201 -3.30 25.51 26.12
C GLU A 201 -2.14 25.07 25.20
N PHE A 202 -2.10 25.60 23.99
CA PHE A 202 -0.96 25.51 23.09
C PHE A 202 -0.08 26.74 23.25
N VAL A 203 1.19 26.54 23.62
CA VAL A 203 2.16 27.62 23.88
C VAL A 203 3.31 27.46 22.87
N PRO A 204 3.20 28.05 21.68
CA PRO A 204 4.29 28.03 20.69
C PRO A 204 5.48 28.88 21.19
N PRO A 205 6.69 28.65 20.64
CA PRO A 205 7.86 29.46 20.97
C PRO A 205 7.63 30.91 20.56
N VAL A 206 8.04 31.82 21.43
CA VAL A 206 8.01 33.26 21.15
C VAL A 206 9.22 33.62 20.28
N VAL A 207 8.95 33.98 19.02
CA VAL A 207 10.00 34.40 18.09
C VAL A 207 10.21 35.91 18.18
N THR A 208 11.42 36.33 18.49
CA THR A 208 11.81 37.75 18.56
C THR A 208 12.47 38.18 17.25
N GLU A 209 12.33 39.45 16.93
CA GLU A 209 13.07 40.02 15.80
C GLU A 209 14.57 40.01 16.10
N THR A 210 15.37 39.62 15.09
CA THR A 210 16.81 39.51 15.16
C THR A 210 17.45 40.38 14.06
N GLY A 211 18.71 40.67 14.20
CA GLY A 211 19.51 41.34 13.19
C GLY A 211 20.14 42.64 13.64
N ASN A 212 21.29 42.92 13.08
CA ASN A 212 22.06 44.17 13.34
C ASN A 212 21.52 45.35 12.48
N ASN A 213 22.25 46.47 12.44
CA ASN A 213 21.85 47.68 11.72
C ASN A 213 22.20 47.67 10.19
N GLU A 214 22.75 46.57 9.67
CA GLU A 214 23.07 46.43 8.25
C GLU A 214 21.82 45.96 7.45
N ASP A 215 21.78 46.18 6.14
CA ASP A 215 20.67 45.79 5.31
C ASP A 215 21.07 44.53 4.50
N VAL A 216 20.25 43.45 4.58
CA VAL A 216 20.44 42.22 3.82
C VAL A 216 20.51 42.46 2.30
N ASN A 217 19.86 43.49 1.77
CA ASN A 217 19.86 43.88 0.37
C ASN A 217 21.24 44.34 -0.14
N ASP A 218 22.16 44.70 0.72
CA ASP A 218 23.53 45.02 0.38
C ASP A 218 24.36 43.76 0.12
N TYR A 219 23.90 42.61 0.57
CA TYR A 219 24.59 41.32 0.53
C TYR A 219 24.11 40.39 -0.58
N ILE A 220 22.81 40.39 -0.89
CA ILE A 220 22.20 39.42 -1.79
C ILE A 220 20.97 40.00 -2.46
N LYS A 221 20.73 39.58 -3.72
CA LYS A 221 19.48 39.80 -4.46
C LYS A 221 18.84 38.47 -4.79
N VAL A 222 17.51 38.43 -4.84
CA VAL A 222 16.74 37.23 -5.18
C VAL A 222 15.77 37.54 -6.32
N SER A 223 15.75 36.69 -7.33
CA SER A 223 14.79 36.75 -8.41
C SER A 223 14.14 35.38 -8.67
N VAL A 224 12.82 35.33 -8.65
CA VAL A 224 12.03 34.14 -8.96
C VAL A 224 11.50 34.28 -10.40
N LYS A 225 11.93 33.37 -11.30
CA LYS A 225 11.53 33.39 -12.71
C LYS A 225 10.26 32.57 -12.99
N ASP A 226 9.88 31.68 -12.10
CA ASP A 226 8.67 30.88 -12.18
C ASP A 226 7.93 30.90 -10.83
N ASP A 227 7.01 31.86 -10.72
CA ASP A 227 6.20 32.10 -9.53
C ASP A 227 5.10 31.03 -9.28
N LYS A 228 4.85 30.17 -10.27
CA LYS A 228 3.95 29.03 -10.12
C LYS A 228 4.63 27.86 -9.42
N LEU A 229 5.94 27.66 -9.67
CA LEU A 229 6.72 26.61 -9.07
C LEU A 229 7.42 27.02 -7.76
N CYS A 230 7.63 28.32 -7.56
CA CYS A 230 8.14 28.87 -6.30
C CYS A 230 7.24 30.03 -5.87
N SER A 231 6.30 29.75 -4.97
CA SER A 231 5.30 30.70 -4.51
C SER A 231 5.88 31.77 -3.55
N ARG A 232 6.91 31.42 -2.78
CA ARG A 232 7.64 32.34 -1.90
C ARG A 232 9.09 31.90 -1.76
N TYR A 233 9.99 32.88 -1.71
CA TYR A 233 11.40 32.65 -1.41
C TYR A 233 11.86 33.69 -0.41
N THR A 234 12.31 33.26 0.78
CA THR A 234 12.87 34.14 1.81
C THR A 234 14.35 33.85 2.00
N ALA A 235 15.13 34.91 2.22
CA ALA A 235 16.56 34.77 2.50
C ALA A 235 17.03 35.76 3.57
N ARG A 236 17.94 35.32 4.44
CA ARG A 236 18.65 36.12 5.42
C ARG A 236 20.13 35.78 5.42
N VAL A 237 20.94 36.78 5.79
CA VAL A 237 22.41 36.63 5.85
C VAL A 237 22.87 36.59 7.29
N VAL A 238 23.79 35.66 7.57
CA VAL A 238 24.45 35.53 8.89
C VAL A 238 25.94 35.62 8.71
N LYS A 239 26.59 36.46 9.49
CA LYS A 239 28.05 36.69 9.47
C LYS A 239 28.72 36.10 10.71
N ASN A 240 30.05 36.10 10.66
CA ASN A 240 30.88 35.71 11.80
C ASN A 240 30.51 34.33 12.34
N ILE A 241 30.26 33.39 11.44
CA ILE A 241 29.84 32.04 11.76
C ILE A 241 30.87 31.32 12.65
N ARG A 242 30.36 30.62 13.65
CA ARG A 242 31.11 29.79 14.56
C ARG A 242 30.51 28.37 14.58
N ILE A 243 31.19 27.46 13.88
CA ILE A 243 30.80 26.06 13.86
C ILE A 243 31.17 25.42 15.21
N ALA A 244 30.22 24.81 15.89
CA ALA A 244 30.39 24.09 17.13
C ALA A 244 29.34 22.94 17.23
N PRO A 245 29.50 21.99 18.14
CA PRO A 245 28.43 21.06 18.47
C PRO A 245 27.19 21.83 18.97
N SER A 246 26.01 21.36 18.60
CA SER A 246 24.74 21.91 19.14
C SER A 246 24.59 21.63 20.63
N PRO A 247 23.86 22.48 21.38
CA PRO A 247 23.60 22.20 22.78
C PRO A 247 22.81 20.89 22.97
N GLU A 248 23.01 20.24 24.10
CA GLU A 248 22.45 18.91 24.37
C GLU A 248 20.91 18.87 24.26
N TRP A 249 20.21 19.93 24.69
CA TRP A 249 18.76 19.99 24.58
C TRP A 249 18.26 19.92 23.11
N MET A 250 19.01 20.52 22.17
CA MET A 250 18.69 20.46 20.73
C MET A 250 19.01 19.07 20.18
N GLN A 251 20.19 18.52 20.55
CA GLN A 251 20.57 17.17 20.13
C GLN A 251 19.59 16.10 20.60
N ARG A 252 19.09 16.18 21.85
CA ARG A 252 18.08 15.26 22.40
C ARG A 252 16.80 15.27 21.55
N ARG A 253 16.28 16.48 21.24
CA ARG A 253 15.07 16.61 20.40
C ARG A 253 15.27 16.07 19.00
N LEU A 254 16.42 16.31 18.37
CA LEU A 254 16.76 15.76 17.05
C LEU A 254 16.87 14.22 17.10
N ARG A 255 17.58 13.67 18.08
CA ARG A 255 17.71 12.23 18.27
C ARG A 255 16.35 11.54 18.44
N ALA A 256 15.45 12.12 19.21
CA ALA A 256 14.09 11.60 19.39
C ALA A 256 13.27 11.60 18.07
N GLN A 257 13.60 12.50 17.12
CA GLN A 257 13.02 12.48 15.76
C GLN A 257 13.73 11.48 14.83
N GLY A 258 14.82 10.84 15.26
CA GLY A 258 15.66 9.98 14.41
C GLY A 258 16.66 10.75 13.55
N ILE A 259 16.91 12.03 13.85
CA ILE A 259 17.83 12.89 13.10
C ILE A 259 19.19 12.91 13.79
N ARG A 260 20.24 12.63 13.01
CA ARG A 260 21.64 12.66 13.47
C ARG A 260 22.11 14.10 13.70
N PRO A 261 22.57 14.48 14.94
CA PRO A 261 23.21 15.76 15.18
C PRO A 261 24.55 15.86 14.42
N ILE A 262 24.84 17.02 13.82
CA ILE A 262 26.05 17.26 13.04
C ILE A 262 26.85 18.43 13.61
N ASN A 263 26.30 19.63 13.50
CA ASN A 263 26.83 20.87 14.06
C ASN A 263 25.71 21.89 14.23
N ASN A 264 25.98 22.95 14.98
CA ASN A 264 24.97 23.97 15.34
C ASN A 264 24.23 24.59 14.15
N ILE A 265 24.86 24.76 12.99
CA ILE A 265 24.23 25.37 11.81
C ILE A 265 23.27 24.37 11.14
N VAL A 266 23.76 23.16 10.86
CA VAL A 266 22.95 22.09 10.24
C VAL A 266 21.82 21.67 11.17
N ASP A 267 22.11 21.56 12.46
CA ASP A 267 21.13 21.14 13.46
C ASP A 267 20.03 22.19 13.66
N ILE A 268 20.35 23.50 13.56
CA ILE A 268 19.33 24.56 13.56
C ILE A 268 18.38 24.39 12.38
N THR A 269 18.88 24.13 11.16
CA THR A 269 18.00 23.93 9.98
C THR A 269 17.13 22.69 10.14
N ASN A 270 17.69 21.58 10.63
CA ASN A 270 16.93 20.36 10.91
C ASN A 270 15.92 20.55 12.05
N TYR A 271 16.31 21.24 13.11
CA TYR A 271 15.45 21.54 14.25
C TYR A 271 14.24 22.37 13.83
N VAL A 272 14.45 23.43 13.06
CA VAL A 272 13.35 24.28 12.55
C VAL A 272 12.48 23.52 11.54
N MET A 273 13.08 22.66 10.72
CA MET A 273 12.32 21.80 9.83
C MET A 273 11.38 20.85 10.58
N GLU A 274 11.80 20.29 11.71
CA GLU A 274 10.92 19.47 12.55
C GLU A 274 9.95 20.32 13.38
N GLU A 275 10.38 21.45 13.94
CA GLU A 275 9.53 22.33 14.73
C GLU A 275 8.40 22.94 13.90
N TYR A 276 8.69 23.51 12.72
CA TYR A 276 7.74 24.24 11.85
C TYR A 276 7.23 23.45 10.64
N GLY A 277 7.84 22.32 10.31
CA GLY A 277 7.54 21.60 9.07
C GLY A 277 8.14 22.23 7.81
N GLN A 278 8.96 23.27 7.95
CA GLN A 278 9.54 24.05 6.87
C GLN A 278 11.02 23.67 6.67
N PRO A 279 11.37 22.94 5.59
CA PRO A 279 12.77 22.70 5.26
C PRO A 279 13.50 23.99 4.96
N MET A 280 14.74 24.09 5.44
CA MET A 280 15.62 25.22 5.23
C MET A 280 16.94 24.75 4.61
N HIS A 281 17.62 25.66 3.91
CA HIS A 281 18.96 25.42 3.41
C HIS A 281 19.91 26.56 3.77
N ALA A 282 21.18 26.23 3.89
CA ALA A 282 22.22 27.22 4.17
C ALA A 282 23.31 27.12 3.08
N TYR A 283 23.64 28.24 2.47
CA TYR A 283 24.70 28.36 1.47
C TYR A 283 25.88 29.17 2.04
N ASP A 284 27.11 28.77 1.68
CA ASP A 284 28.26 29.66 1.87
C ASP A 284 28.15 30.84 0.89
N LEU A 285 27.88 32.05 1.45
CA LEU A 285 27.63 33.25 0.65
C LEU A 285 28.82 33.63 -0.22
N ASP A 286 30.05 33.26 0.15
CA ASP A 286 31.25 33.57 -0.61
C ASP A 286 31.38 32.70 -1.88
N THR A 287 30.62 31.62 -2.00
CA THR A 287 30.54 30.75 -3.18
C THR A 287 29.48 31.20 -4.18
N ILE A 288 28.57 32.14 -3.77
CA ILE A 288 27.47 32.65 -4.60
C ILE A 288 28.00 33.77 -5.51
N GLU A 289 28.08 33.45 -6.82
CA GLU A 289 28.57 34.40 -7.82
C GLU A 289 27.55 35.53 -8.08
N ASP A 290 28.08 36.73 -8.36
CA ASP A 290 27.33 37.97 -8.59
C ASP A 290 26.38 38.37 -7.43
N ARG A 291 26.47 37.71 -6.27
CA ARG A 291 25.61 37.98 -5.09
C ARG A 291 24.11 38.00 -5.46
N GLU A 292 23.70 37.04 -6.29
CA GLU A 292 22.31 36.90 -6.71
C GLU A 292 21.84 35.45 -6.62
N ILE A 293 20.60 35.24 -6.16
CA ILE A 293 19.86 33.97 -6.26
C ILE A 293 18.84 34.10 -7.39
N VAL A 294 18.85 33.13 -8.29
CA VAL A 294 17.89 33.04 -9.41
C VAL A 294 17.18 31.69 -9.34
N VAL A 295 15.90 31.71 -9.00
CA VAL A 295 15.05 30.51 -9.03
C VAL A 295 14.50 30.35 -10.44
N ARG A 296 14.93 29.32 -11.17
CA ARG A 296 14.55 29.07 -12.57
C ARG A 296 14.37 27.58 -12.86
N ARG A 297 13.77 27.26 -13.98
CA ARG A 297 13.79 25.86 -14.47
C ARG A 297 15.19 25.49 -14.99
N ALA A 298 15.55 24.22 -14.87
CA ALA A 298 16.74 23.68 -15.51
C ALA A 298 16.65 23.79 -17.03
N ALA A 299 17.81 23.85 -17.69
CA ALA A 299 17.87 23.67 -19.13
C ALA A 299 17.81 22.17 -19.49
N LYS A 300 17.35 21.86 -20.70
CA LYS A 300 17.28 20.48 -21.16
C LYS A 300 18.69 19.87 -21.27
N GLY A 301 18.96 18.81 -20.51
CA GLY A 301 20.25 18.15 -20.44
C GLY A 301 21.27 18.83 -19.52
N GLU A 302 20.84 19.75 -18.65
CA GLU A 302 21.70 20.42 -17.67
C GLU A 302 22.28 19.37 -16.70
N GLN A 303 23.61 19.38 -16.53
CA GLN A 303 24.31 18.50 -15.59
C GLN A 303 24.50 19.22 -14.27
N PHE A 304 24.25 18.50 -13.16
CA PHE A 304 24.37 19.03 -11.82
C PHE A 304 24.87 17.98 -10.84
N VAL A 305 25.82 18.34 -9.98
CA VAL A 305 26.34 17.46 -8.92
C VAL A 305 25.69 17.85 -7.60
N THR A 306 24.96 16.92 -7.02
CA THR A 306 24.27 17.08 -5.74
C THR A 306 25.21 16.83 -4.55
N LEU A 307 24.81 17.21 -3.32
CA LEU A 307 25.60 17.06 -2.08
C LEU A 307 26.03 15.62 -1.78
N ASP A 308 25.37 14.62 -2.35
CA ASP A 308 25.74 13.20 -2.28
C ASP A 308 26.83 12.79 -3.28
N GLY A 309 27.42 13.77 -4.00
CA GLY A 309 28.47 13.56 -5.00
C GLY A 309 28.00 12.90 -6.31
N GLN A 310 26.69 12.77 -6.53
CA GLN A 310 26.13 12.15 -7.73
C GLN A 310 25.88 13.19 -8.83
N GLU A 311 26.35 12.88 -10.05
CA GLU A 311 26.04 13.68 -11.24
C GLU A 311 24.66 13.31 -11.79
N ARG A 312 23.81 14.32 -12.01
CA ARG A 312 22.43 14.15 -12.46
C ARG A 312 22.17 14.94 -13.72
N THR A 313 21.48 14.32 -14.68
CA THR A 313 21.02 14.97 -15.92
C THR A 313 19.60 15.44 -15.74
N LEU A 314 19.37 16.74 -15.90
CA LEU A 314 18.11 17.40 -15.63
C LEU A 314 17.42 17.84 -16.94
N ASP A 315 16.17 18.22 -16.84
CA ASP A 315 15.44 18.86 -17.92
C ASP A 315 14.56 20.03 -17.42
N ASP A 316 13.85 20.68 -18.32
CA ASP A 316 13.06 21.90 -18.08
C ASP A 316 11.82 21.69 -17.18
N SER A 317 11.56 20.48 -16.74
CA SER A 317 10.53 20.22 -15.71
C SER A 317 11.05 20.42 -14.28
N VAL A 318 12.37 20.40 -14.05
CA VAL A 318 13.01 20.49 -12.74
C VAL A 318 13.25 21.96 -12.38
N LEU A 319 12.87 22.36 -11.16
CA LEU A 319 13.15 23.69 -10.63
C LEU A 319 14.53 23.72 -9.96
N MET A 320 15.29 24.78 -10.23
CA MET A 320 16.67 24.95 -9.75
C MET A 320 16.82 26.24 -8.95
N ILE A 321 17.66 26.17 -7.94
CA ILE A 321 18.25 27.34 -7.30
C ILE A 321 19.60 27.59 -7.98
N CYS A 322 19.80 28.80 -8.50
CA CYS A 322 21.03 29.19 -9.18
C CYS A 322 21.59 30.45 -8.53
N ASP A 323 22.89 30.68 -8.68
CA ASP A 323 23.48 32.01 -8.51
C ASP A 323 23.42 32.81 -9.83
N GLY A 324 24.13 33.95 -9.93
CA GLY A 324 24.14 34.75 -11.15
C GLY A 324 24.73 34.03 -12.39
N ARG A 325 25.36 32.86 -12.25
CA ARG A 325 26.08 32.16 -13.34
C ARG A 325 25.81 30.65 -13.41
N LYS A 326 25.65 29.95 -12.29
CA LYS A 326 25.59 28.48 -12.24
C LYS A 326 24.44 27.99 -11.33
N ALA A 327 24.06 26.72 -11.48
CA ALA A 327 23.17 26.03 -10.56
C ALA A 327 23.90 25.72 -9.24
N ILE A 328 23.20 25.92 -8.12
CA ILE A 328 23.69 25.67 -6.75
C ILE A 328 22.80 24.72 -5.94
N GLY A 329 21.62 24.36 -6.47
CA GLY A 329 20.71 23.41 -5.82
C GLY A 329 19.55 23.01 -6.71
N ILE A 330 19.02 21.82 -6.45
CA ILE A 330 17.72 21.38 -6.97
C ILE A 330 16.68 21.80 -5.94
N ALA A 331 15.80 22.71 -6.31
CA ALA A 331 14.83 23.33 -5.42
C ALA A 331 14.03 22.29 -4.64
N GLY A 332 14.04 22.41 -3.29
CA GLY A 332 13.29 21.56 -2.38
C GLY A 332 13.69 20.07 -2.34
N ILE A 333 14.76 19.67 -3.04
CA ILE A 333 15.23 18.29 -3.09
C ILE A 333 16.62 18.17 -2.45
N MET A 334 17.65 18.78 -3.05
CA MET A 334 19.01 18.69 -2.53
C MET A 334 19.88 19.84 -3.04
N GLY A 335 20.72 20.41 -2.15
CA GLY A 335 21.72 21.39 -2.51
C GLY A 335 22.82 20.84 -3.39
N GLY A 336 23.66 21.73 -3.93
CA GLY A 336 24.84 21.38 -4.72
C GLY A 336 26.10 21.27 -3.88
N GLU A 337 27.01 20.38 -4.26
CA GLU A 337 28.33 20.27 -3.66
C GLU A 337 29.12 21.60 -3.72
N ASN A 338 28.84 22.42 -4.74
CA ASN A 338 29.57 23.66 -5.05
C ASN A 338 29.18 24.87 -4.16
N SER A 339 28.25 24.71 -3.22
CA SER A 339 27.75 25.81 -2.37
C SER A 339 27.50 25.37 -0.92
N MET A 340 27.98 24.20 -0.53
CA MET A 340 27.78 23.64 0.80
C MET A 340 28.52 24.41 1.89
N ILE A 341 27.97 24.40 3.10
CA ILE A 341 28.61 24.90 4.32
C ILE A 341 29.79 23.99 4.68
N THR A 342 30.95 24.63 4.89
CA THR A 342 32.17 23.97 5.36
C THR A 342 32.61 24.57 6.70
N ASP A 343 33.56 23.93 7.38
CA ASP A 343 34.12 24.44 8.66
C ASP A 343 34.78 25.83 8.53
N ASN A 344 35.07 26.29 7.32
CA ASN A 344 35.70 27.57 7.03
C ASN A 344 34.70 28.68 6.67
N VAL A 345 33.39 28.42 6.67
CA VAL A 345 32.36 29.40 6.33
C VAL A 345 32.44 30.61 7.28
N LYS A 346 32.35 31.81 6.71
CA LYS A 346 32.37 33.08 7.47
C LYS A 346 31.03 33.79 7.39
N THR A 347 30.42 33.73 6.24
CA THR A 347 29.13 34.36 5.97
C THR A 347 28.26 33.36 5.23
N MET A 348 27.05 33.14 5.69
CA MET A 348 26.12 32.25 5.05
C MET A 348 24.82 32.93 4.68
N LEU A 349 24.11 32.36 3.70
CA LEU A 349 22.76 32.71 3.31
C LEU A 349 21.83 31.61 3.77
N PHE A 350 20.85 31.93 4.61
CA PHE A 350 19.71 31.06 4.89
C PHE A 350 18.65 31.20 3.82
N GLU A 351 18.10 30.07 3.39
CA GLU A 351 16.94 29.93 2.52
C GLU A 351 15.80 29.27 3.28
N ALA A 352 14.60 29.86 3.21
CA ALA A 352 13.33 29.19 3.46
C ALA A 352 12.36 29.57 2.35
N ALA A 353 11.91 28.56 1.60
CA ALA A 353 11.09 28.80 0.41
C ALA A 353 9.88 27.86 0.39
N CYS A 354 8.90 28.19 -0.45
CA CYS A 354 7.76 27.32 -0.70
C CYS A 354 7.69 26.99 -2.19
N PHE A 355 7.80 25.71 -2.51
CA PHE A 355 7.80 25.16 -3.86
C PHE A 355 6.53 24.37 -4.13
N ASP A 356 6.16 24.25 -5.43
CA ASP A 356 5.02 23.42 -5.85
C ASP A 356 5.28 21.94 -5.54
N GLY A 357 4.47 21.38 -4.66
CA GLY A 357 4.65 20.01 -4.15
C GLY A 357 4.55 18.95 -5.25
N THR A 358 3.71 19.16 -6.27
CA THR A 358 3.58 18.28 -7.43
C THR A 358 4.87 18.27 -8.23
N ASN A 359 5.45 19.44 -8.48
CA ASN A 359 6.73 19.56 -9.19
C ASN A 359 7.86 18.87 -8.42
N ILE A 360 7.97 19.08 -7.10
CA ILE A 360 9.00 18.43 -6.27
C ILE A 360 8.87 16.91 -6.33
N ARG A 361 7.66 16.36 -6.17
CA ARG A 361 7.40 14.93 -6.24
C ARG A 361 7.77 14.31 -7.59
N LEU A 362 7.37 14.97 -8.69
CA LEU A 362 7.67 14.48 -10.04
C LEU A 362 9.15 14.59 -10.37
N SER A 363 9.82 15.68 -9.97
CA SER A 363 11.24 15.88 -10.14
C SER A 363 12.04 14.85 -9.35
N GLY A 364 11.73 14.65 -8.06
CA GLY A 364 12.37 13.64 -7.21
C GLY A 364 12.26 12.22 -7.77
N ARG A 365 11.06 11.85 -8.24
CA ARG A 365 10.85 10.55 -8.89
C ARG A 365 11.68 10.39 -10.16
N LYS A 366 11.77 11.45 -10.97
CA LYS A 366 12.47 11.45 -12.26
C LYS A 366 13.98 11.26 -12.09
N ILE A 367 14.56 11.96 -11.11
CA ILE A 367 16.00 11.86 -10.82
C ILE A 367 16.36 10.74 -9.84
N GLY A 368 15.36 9.99 -9.35
CA GLY A 368 15.54 8.88 -8.42
C GLY A 368 16.05 9.32 -7.04
N LEU A 369 15.69 10.53 -6.57
CA LEU A 369 16.15 11.11 -5.30
C LEU A 369 14.97 11.54 -4.42
N ARG A 370 14.94 11.02 -3.21
CA ARG A 370 14.00 11.41 -2.17
C ARG A 370 14.76 11.75 -0.90
N THR A 371 14.49 12.92 -0.33
CA THR A 371 15.08 13.43 0.91
C THR A 371 13.98 13.80 1.89
N ASP A 372 14.32 14.03 3.17
CA ASP A 372 13.37 14.49 4.19
C ASP A 372 12.75 15.83 3.79
N ALA A 373 13.56 16.75 3.25
CA ALA A 373 13.07 18.01 2.71
C ALA A 373 12.06 17.80 1.59
N SER A 374 12.38 16.97 0.58
CA SER A 374 11.47 16.69 -0.53
C SER A 374 10.18 16.00 -0.07
N ALA A 375 10.26 15.15 0.94
CA ALA A 375 9.08 14.49 1.53
C ALA A 375 8.12 15.48 2.21
N LYS A 376 8.63 16.57 2.79
CA LYS A 376 7.80 17.66 3.33
C LYS A 376 7.27 18.56 2.21
N PHE A 377 8.13 19.02 1.27
CA PHE A 377 7.70 19.89 0.16
C PHE A 377 6.65 19.25 -0.76
N GLU A 378 6.76 17.94 -1.04
CA GLU A 378 5.79 17.23 -1.91
C GLU A 378 4.34 17.27 -1.37
N LYS A 379 4.15 17.58 -0.09
CA LYS A 379 2.83 17.70 0.54
C LYS A 379 2.16 19.07 0.32
N GLY A 380 2.91 20.07 -0.14
CA GLY A 380 2.41 21.41 -0.39
C GLY A 380 2.42 22.28 0.87
N LEU A 381 3.60 22.80 1.23
CA LEU A 381 3.78 23.64 2.40
C LEU A 381 3.06 24.99 2.27
N ASP A 382 2.72 25.61 3.42
CA ASP A 382 2.16 26.95 3.44
C ASP A 382 3.27 28.01 3.22
N PRO A 383 3.14 28.88 2.24
CA PRO A 383 4.10 29.97 2.00
C PRO A 383 4.29 30.89 3.22
N ASN A 384 3.27 31.05 4.06
CA ASN A 384 3.36 31.93 5.23
C ASN A 384 4.29 31.38 6.32
N THR A 385 4.43 30.07 6.44
CA THR A 385 5.34 29.43 7.41
C THR A 385 6.82 29.72 7.11
N ALA A 386 7.18 30.01 5.87
CA ALA A 386 8.58 30.23 5.47
C ALA A 386 9.25 31.39 6.25
N ILE A 387 8.55 32.51 6.46
CA ILE A 387 9.10 33.66 7.19
C ILE A 387 9.18 33.41 8.70
N GLU A 388 8.22 32.66 9.26
CA GLU A 388 8.23 32.31 10.69
C GLU A 388 9.40 31.38 11.00
N ALA A 389 9.58 30.34 10.18
CA ALA A 389 10.70 29.41 10.28
C ALA A 389 12.06 30.13 10.10
N MET A 390 12.15 31.06 9.14
CA MET A 390 13.35 31.87 8.93
C MET A 390 13.69 32.69 10.18
N ASN A 391 12.74 33.39 10.79
CA ASN A 391 12.94 34.19 11.98
C ASN A 391 13.34 33.32 13.18
N ARG A 392 12.72 32.12 13.31
CA ARG A 392 13.09 31.16 14.37
C ARG A 392 14.54 30.68 14.23
N ALA A 393 14.95 30.32 13.00
CA ALA A 393 16.33 29.92 12.75
C ALA A 393 17.33 31.03 13.10
N CYS A 394 17.05 32.28 12.72
CA CYS A 394 17.87 33.43 13.05
C CYS A 394 17.93 33.70 14.56
N GLN A 395 16.81 33.56 15.28
CA GLN A 395 16.78 33.64 16.71
C GLN A 395 17.69 32.58 17.36
N LEU A 396 17.63 31.34 16.89
CA LEU A 396 18.48 30.27 17.40
C LEU A 396 19.97 30.50 17.11
N ILE A 397 20.32 31.09 15.95
CA ILE A 397 21.69 31.53 15.66
C ILE A 397 22.23 32.51 16.73
N GLU A 398 21.46 33.53 17.10
CA GLU A 398 21.85 34.50 18.09
C GLU A 398 21.85 33.90 19.49
N GLU A 399 20.83 33.14 19.90
CA GLU A 399 20.77 32.49 21.19
C GLU A 399 21.94 31.53 21.44
N LEU A 400 22.40 30.82 20.41
CA LEU A 400 23.52 29.88 20.51
C LEU A 400 24.88 30.55 20.26
N GLY A 401 24.92 31.86 19.95
CA GLY A 401 26.15 32.55 19.60
C GLY A 401 26.85 31.99 18.38
N ALA A 402 26.09 31.34 17.48
CA ALA A 402 26.57 30.67 16.27
C ALA A 402 26.94 31.64 15.12
N GLY A 403 26.51 32.88 15.20
CA GLY A 403 26.79 33.93 14.25
C GLY A 403 26.10 35.23 14.58
N GLU A 404 26.22 36.23 13.71
CA GLU A 404 25.60 37.55 13.79
C GLU A 404 24.63 37.72 12.62
N VAL A 405 23.36 37.88 12.92
CA VAL A 405 22.31 38.00 11.88
C VAL A 405 22.33 39.43 11.30
N VAL A 406 22.33 39.56 9.98
CA VAL A 406 22.19 40.83 9.26
C VAL A 406 20.73 41.28 9.29
N GLY A 407 20.48 42.57 9.50
CA GLY A 407 19.12 43.12 9.55
C GLY A 407 18.35 43.03 8.24
N GLY A 408 17.04 43.00 8.37
CA GLY A 408 16.13 42.83 7.23
C GLY A 408 16.00 41.40 6.76
N VAL A 409 15.12 41.20 5.77
CA VAL A 409 14.87 39.92 5.08
C VAL A 409 14.60 40.19 3.62
N VAL A 410 15.20 39.41 2.73
CA VAL A 410 14.77 39.38 1.34
C VAL A 410 13.55 38.42 1.26
N ASP A 411 12.39 38.94 0.87
CA ASP A 411 11.14 38.20 0.78
C ASP A 411 10.48 38.43 -0.58
N VAL A 412 10.50 37.42 -1.41
CA VAL A 412 9.86 37.42 -2.74
C VAL A 412 8.59 36.60 -2.66
N TYR A 413 7.43 37.27 -2.53
CA TYR A 413 6.10 36.64 -2.38
C TYR A 413 5.09 37.33 -3.33
N PRO A 414 5.15 36.99 -4.64
CA PRO A 414 4.34 37.68 -5.65
C PRO A 414 2.84 37.44 -5.52
N ASN A 415 2.43 36.27 -5.08
CA ASN A 415 1.04 35.85 -4.98
C ASN A 415 0.67 35.53 -3.54
N VAL A 416 0.45 36.56 -2.73
CA VAL A 416 0.17 36.43 -1.29
C VAL A 416 -1.07 35.58 -1.06
N LYS A 417 -0.91 34.48 -0.32
CA LYS A 417 -2.00 33.58 0.08
C LYS A 417 -2.58 34.07 1.40
N GLY A 418 -3.84 34.49 1.35
CA GLY A 418 -4.59 34.92 2.55
C GLY A 418 -5.45 33.80 3.12
N ASP A 419 -6.13 34.14 4.23
CA ASP A 419 -7.08 33.23 4.88
C ASP A 419 -8.29 32.97 3.99
N LYS A 420 -8.75 31.72 3.99
CA LYS A 420 -9.95 31.28 3.29
C LYS A 420 -11.19 31.52 4.16
N ARG A 421 -12.33 31.82 3.55
CA ARG A 421 -13.61 32.00 4.23
C ARG A 421 -14.61 30.98 3.75
N ILE A 422 -15.24 30.26 4.67
CA ILE A 422 -16.24 29.21 4.40
C ILE A 422 -17.52 29.57 5.14
N PRO A 423 -18.70 29.57 4.49
CA PRO A 423 -19.99 29.81 5.16
C PRO A 423 -20.20 28.86 6.33
N PHE A 424 -20.67 29.36 7.47
CA PHE A 424 -20.96 28.56 8.65
C PHE A 424 -22.41 28.09 8.68
N GLU A 425 -22.66 26.82 8.48
CA GLU A 425 -24.00 26.23 8.34
C GLU A 425 -24.24 25.09 9.40
N PRO A 426 -24.37 25.41 10.69
CA PRO A 426 -24.44 24.43 11.78
C PRO A 426 -25.57 23.40 11.64
N GLU A 427 -26.75 23.79 11.12
CA GLU A 427 -27.86 22.89 10.86
C GLU A 427 -27.52 21.85 9.79
N LYS A 428 -26.75 22.25 8.77
CA LYS A 428 -26.29 21.36 7.71
C LYS A 428 -25.26 20.35 8.25
N TYR A 429 -24.36 20.81 9.14
CA TYR A 429 -23.40 19.91 9.79
C TYR A 429 -24.12 18.88 10.68
N ASN A 430 -25.06 19.31 11.52
CA ASN A 430 -25.88 18.40 12.33
C ASN A 430 -26.66 17.40 11.48
N LYS A 431 -27.23 17.84 10.36
CA LYS A 431 -27.93 16.96 9.42
C LYS A 431 -26.99 15.93 8.79
N LEU A 432 -25.76 16.33 8.41
CA LEU A 432 -24.75 15.44 7.82
C LEU A 432 -24.27 14.40 8.85
N LEU A 433 -24.02 14.84 10.09
CA LEU A 433 -23.47 13.99 11.15
C LEU A 433 -24.53 13.16 11.89
N GLY A 434 -25.81 13.51 11.76
CA GLY A 434 -26.89 12.90 12.54
C GLY A 434 -26.85 13.29 14.01
N THR A 435 -26.44 14.53 14.32
CA THR A 435 -26.25 15.07 15.67
C THR A 435 -27.15 16.29 15.91
N ASP A 436 -27.13 16.80 17.14
CA ASP A 436 -27.78 18.05 17.56
C ASP A 436 -26.81 18.86 18.42
N ILE A 437 -25.67 19.25 17.82
CA ILE A 437 -24.60 20.00 18.49
C ILE A 437 -24.92 21.49 18.39
N ALA A 438 -24.87 22.19 19.53
CA ALA A 438 -25.11 23.63 19.57
C ALA A 438 -24.05 24.43 18.78
N LYS A 439 -24.45 25.51 18.14
CA LYS A 439 -23.59 26.43 17.37
C LYS A 439 -22.37 26.87 18.18
N GLU A 440 -22.56 27.25 19.43
CA GLU A 440 -21.51 27.74 20.33
C GLU A 440 -20.46 26.66 20.61
N THR A 441 -20.90 25.40 20.72
CA THR A 441 -20.00 24.24 20.88
C THR A 441 -19.14 24.01 19.64
N MET A 442 -19.73 24.11 18.44
CA MET A 442 -18.99 24.01 17.19
C MET A 442 -17.95 25.12 17.06
N LEU A 443 -18.31 26.36 17.38
CA LEU A 443 -17.38 27.49 17.38
C LEU A 443 -16.25 27.32 18.43
N ALA A 444 -16.56 26.71 19.58
CA ALA A 444 -15.54 26.38 20.57
C ALA A 444 -14.56 25.30 20.07
N TYR A 445 -15.01 24.33 19.28
CA TYR A 445 -14.12 23.36 18.62
C TYR A 445 -13.22 24.03 17.60
N PHE A 446 -13.77 24.92 16.76
CA PHE A 446 -12.99 25.68 15.77
C PHE A 446 -11.92 26.54 16.42
N SER A 447 -12.26 27.24 17.49
CA SER A 447 -11.31 28.09 18.22
C SER A 447 -10.11 27.30 18.78
N LYS A 448 -10.27 26.01 19.15
CA LYS A 448 -9.18 25.17 19.65
C LYS A 448 -8.09 24.89 18.63
N ILE A 449 -8.41 25.03 17.35
CA ILE A 449 -7.53 24.76 16.21
C ILE A 449 -7.29 26.02 15.37
N ASP A 450 -7.39 27.17 16.02
CA ASP A 450 -7.13 28.51 15.45
C ASP A 450 -8.02 28.89 14.24
N LEU A 451 -9.19 28.27 14.08
CA LEU A 451 -10.18 28.75 13.10
C LEU A 451 -10.92 29.94 13.68
N GLY A 452 -10.92 31.03 12.94
CA GLY A 452 -11.66 32.24 13.29
C GLY A 452 -13.16 32.15 12.91
N TYR A 453 -13.94 33.07 13.47
CA TYR A 453 -15.36 33.24 13.06
C TYR A 453 -15.70 34.70 12.92
N ASP A 454 -16.27 35.08 11.77
CA ASP A 454 -16.79 36.43 11.52
C ASP A 454 -18.30 36.43 11.66
N PRO A 455 -18.86 36.99 12.75
CA PRO A 455 -20.30 37.03 12.95
C PRO A 455 -21.06 37.95 11.95
N ALA A 456 -20.36 38.89 11.32
CA ALA A 456 -20.99 39.82 10.37
C ALA A 456 -21.30 39.15 9.03
N SER A 457 -20.39 38.31 8.52
CA SER A 457 -20.59 37.56 7.29
C SER A 457 -21.09 36.11 7.53
N ASN A 458 -21.11 35.65 8.79
CA ASN A 458 -21.43 34.30 9.20
C ASN A 458 -20.50 33.26 8.51
N GLU A 459 -19.19 33.53 8.52
CA GLU A 459 -18.17 32.70 7.92
C GLU A 459 -17.13 32.28 8.92
N VAL A 460 -16.61 31.04 8.71
CA VAL A 460 -15.41 30.55 9.37
C VAL A 460 -14.19 31.04 8.60
N ILE A 461 -13.22 31.61 9.32
CA ILE A 461 -11.95 32.07 8.79
C ILE A 461 -10.94 30.96 8.97
N VAL A 462 -10.47 30.41 7.87
CA VAL A 462 -9.52 29.29 7.83
C VAL A 462 -8.13 29.84 7.54
N PRO A 463 -7.16 29.62 8.46
CA PRO A 463 -5.79 30.08 8.26
C PRO A 463 -5.13 29.34 7.08
N SER A 464 -4.14 29.97 6.46
CA SER A 464 -3.51 29.48 5.21
C SER A 464 -2.84 28.11 5.34
N TRP A 465 -2.43 27.73 6.55
CA TRP A 465 -1.80 26.43 6.81
C TRP A 465 -2.79 25.25 6.88
N ARG A 466 -4.12 25.49 7.07
CA ARG A 466 -5.18 24.48 6.93
C ARG A 466 -5.68 24.43 5.47
N GLN A 467 -4.83 23.87 4.61
CA GLN A 467 -5.12 23.79 3.18
C GLN A 467 -6.21 22.76 2.84
N ASP A 468 -6.42 21.81 3.72
CA ASP A 468 -7.43 20.75 3.66
C ASP A 468 -8.87 21.24 3.80
N LEU A 469 -9.10 22.36 4.48
CA LEU A 469 -10.43 22.91 4.70
C LEU A 469 -10.86 23.76 3.49
N GLU A 470 -11.74 23.21 2.65
CA GLU A 470 -12.19 23.83 1.41
C GLU A 470 -13.68 24.09 1.35
N CYS A 471 -14.47 23.29 2.06
CA CYS A 471 -15.93 23.36 2.02
C CYS A 471 -16.55 23.06 3.40
N ASP A 472 -17.87 23.13 3.45
CA ASP A 472 -18.68 22.86 4.65
C ASP A 472 -18.58 21.42 5.16
N ALA A 473 -18.32 20.43 4.29
CA ALA A 473 -18.11 19.05 4.71
C ALA A 473 -16.81 18.91 5.53
N ASP A 474 -15.75 19.65 5.17
CA ASP A 474 -14.49 19.65 5.91
C ASP A 474 -14.68 20.29 7.30
N LEU A 475 -15.49 21.36 7.40
CA LEU A 475 -15.83 21.94 8.71
C LEU A 475 -16.70 21.02 9.55
N ALA A 476 -17.59 20.24 8.93
CA ALA A 476 -18.35 19.21 9.62
C ALA A 476 -17.47 18.08 10.16
N GLU A 477 -16.40 17.71 9.45
CA GLU A 477 -15.38 16.77 9.93
C GLU A 477 -14.67 17.30 11.18
N GLU A 478 -14.29 18.59 11.20
CA GLU A 478 -13.68 19.21 12.38
C GLU A 478 -14.63 19.16 13.59
N VAL A 479 -15.91 19.36 13.39
CA VAL A 479 -16.92 19.19 14.45
C VAL A 479 -16.99 17.74 14.91
N ALA A 480 -17.06 16.79 13.96
CA ALA A 480 -17.21 15.36 14.27
C ALA A 480 -16.04 14.78 15.07
N ARG A 481 -14.81 15.13 14.70
CA ARG A 481 -13.59 14.60 15.36
C ARG A 481 -13.43 15.08 16.79
N PHE A 482 -13.80 16.36 17.10
CA PHE A 482 -13.78 16.87 18.47
C PHE A 482 -15.03 16.54 19.28
N PHE A 483 -16.19 16.34 18.65
CA PHE A 483 -17.35 15.75 19.30
C PHE A 483 -17.06 14.30 19.72
N GLY A 484 -16.36 13.55 18.90
CA GLY A 484 -16.00 12.15 19.05
C GLY A 484 -16.84 11.26 18.15
N TYR A 485 -16.20 10.58 17.21
CA TYR A 485 -16.87 9.64 16.30
C TYR A 485 -17.59 8.51 17.04
N ASP A 486 -17.07 8.09 18.19
CA ASP A 486 -17.66 7.11 19.08
C ASP A 486 -18.98 7.56 19.72
N LYS A 487 -19.25 8.87 19.76
CA LYS A 487 -20.47 9.47 20.31
C LYS A 487 -21.53 9.75 19.25
N ILE A 488 -21.20 9.64 17.97
CA ILE A 488 -22.16 9.83 16.89
C ILE A 488 -23.11 8.61 16.86
N PRO A 489 -24.43 8.82 16.97
CA PRO A 489 -25.37 7.71 17.04
C PRO A 489 -25.44 6.94 15.72
N THR A 490 -25.51 5.62 15.79
CA THR A 490 -25.78 4.79 14.63
C THR A 490 -27.22 4.96 14.20
N THR A 491 -27.45 5.36 12.96
CA THR A 491 -28.79 5.52 12.38
C THR A 491 -29.01 4.57 11.21
N LEU A 492 -30.29 4.25 10.95
CA LEU A 492 -30.64 3.51 9.73
C LEU A 492 -30.55 4.45 8.52
N PRO A 493 -30.05 3.97 7.36
CA PRO A 493 -30.12 4.74 6.13
C PRO A 493 -31.57 5.11 5.81
N SER A 494 -31.83 6.36 5.44
CA SER A 494 -33.12 6.80 4.94
C SER A 494 -32.99 7.31 3.51
N GLY A 495 -33.96 6.97 2.67
CA GLY A 495 -33.97 7.40 1.28
C GLY A 495 -35.23 6.92 0.58
N GLU A 496 -35.46 7.40 -0.63
CA GLU A 496 -36.53 6.89 -1.47
C GLU A 496 -36.26 5.42 -1.81
N ALA A 497 -37.30 4.58 -1.59
CA ALA A 497 -37.25 3.20 -2.00
C ALA A 497 -37.23 3.11 -3.53
N THR A 498 -36.16 2.61 -4.10
CA THR A 498 -36.04 2.34 -5.53
C THR A 498 -36.15 0.85 -5.82
N THR A 499 -36.77 0.51 -6.92
CA THR A 499 -36.82 -0.89 -7.38
C THR A 499 -35.45 -1.25 -8.00
N GLY A 500 -34.58 -1.79 -7.17
CA GLY A 500 -33.32 -2.38 -7.66
C GLY A 500 -33.58 -3.66 -8.46
N LYS A 501 -32.89 -3.81 -9.59
CA LYS A 501 -32.90 -5.04 -10.37
C LYS A 501 -31.57 -5.27 -11.06
N LEU A 502 -31.23 -6.53 -11.24
CA LEU A 502 -30.06 -6.90 -12.05
C LEU A 502 -30.33 -6.57 -13.53
N THR A 503 -29.31 -6.12 -14.22
CA THR A 503 -29.32 -6.08 -15.69
C THR A 503 -29.45 -7.51 -16.23
N PHE A 504 -29.85 -7.65 -17.50
CA PHE A 504 -29.99 -8.96 -18.11
C PHE A 504 -28.69 -9.78 -18.04
N LYS A 505 -27.55 -9.15 -18.37
CA LYS A 505 -26.22 -9.75 -18.23
C LYS A 505 -25.95 -10.26 -16.81
N LEU A 506 -26.13 -9.40 -15.79
CA LEU A 506 -25.88 -9.77 -14.39
C LEU A 506 -26.84 -10.86 -13.90
N ARG A 507 -28.04 -10.93 -14.45
CA ARG A 507 -28.99 -12.01 -14.14
C ARG A 507 -28.53 -13.35 -14.73
N ILE A 508 -27.98 -13.39 -15.94
CA ILE A 508 -27.38 -14.60 -16.52
C ILE A 508 -26.15 -15.05 -15.72
N GLU A 509 -25.30 -14.10 -15.31
CA GLU A 509 -24.16 -14.40 -14.41
C GLU A 509 -24.61 -14.97 -13.07
N ALA A 510 -25.72 -14.45 -12.50
CA ALA A 510 -26.30 -15.00 -11.27
C ALA A 510 -26.78 -16.45 -11.49
N VAL A 511 -27.46 -16.74 -12.60
CA VAL A 511 -27.86 -18.11 -12.96
C VAL A 511 -26.65 -19.03 -13.09
N ALA A 512 -25.54 -18.57 -13.68
CA ALA A 512 -24.32 -19.37 -13.77
C ALA A 512 -23.76 -19.75 -12.39
N ARG A 513 -23.74 -18.79 -11.43
CA ARG A 513 -23.32 -19.06 -10.05
C ARG A 513 -24.24 -20.04 -9.36
N GLU A 514 -25.55 -19.77 -9.40
CA GLU A 514 -26.58 -20.63 -8.77
C GLU A 514 -26.49 -22.08 -9.26
N ILE A 515 -26.35 -22.30 -10.57
CA ILE A 515 -26.25 -23.65 -11.14
C ILE A 515 -24.95 -24.31 -10.75
N ALA A 516 -23.81 -23.61 -10.81
CA ALA A 516 -22.54 -24.17 -10.37
C ALA A 516 -22.60 -24.63 -8.90
N GLU A 517 -23.10 -23.78 -8.02
CA GLU A 517 -23.25 -24.06 -6.58
C GLU A 517 -24.22 -25.22 -6.33
N PHE A 518 -25.36 -25.25 -7.05
CA PHE A 518 -26.34 -26.33 -6.96
C PHE A 518 -25.74 -27.68 -7.41
N CYS A 519 -24.86 -27.66 -8.41
CA CYS A 519 -24.11 -28.83 -8.87
C CYS A 519 -22.87 -29.18 -8.02
N GLY A 520 -22.70 -28.50 -6.88
CA GLY A 520 -21.64 -28.81 -5.92
C GLY A 520 -20.28 -28.18 -6.22
N PHE A 521 -20.21 -27.13 -7.04
CA PHE A 521 -19.00 -26.37 -7.28
C PHE A 521 -18.86 -25.20 -6.26
N SER A 522 -17.65 -24.93 -5.86
CA SER A 522 -17.30 -23.76 -5.04
C SER A 522 -16.70 -22.66 -5.92
N GLN A 523 -17.03 -21.40 -5.61
CA GLN A 523 -16.47 -20.27 -6.34
C GLN A 523 -15.00 -20.08 -6.03
N GLY A 524 -14.18 -19.93 -7.07
CA GLY A 524 -12.81 -19.45 -7.01
C GLY A 524 -12.69 -18.07 -7.64
N MET A 525 -11.77 -17.27 -7.14
CA MET A 525 -11.33 -16.02 -7.75
C MET A 525 -9.83 -16.06 -7.89
N THR A 526 -9.34 -15.99 -9.12
CA THR A 526 -7.92 -16.07 -9.42
C THR A 526 -7.41 -14.75 -10.00
N TYR A 527 -6.09 -14.52 -9.92
CA TYR A 527 -5.50 -13.31 -10.48
C TYR A 527 -5.68 -13.23 -12.00
N SER A 528 -5.92 -12.01 -12.47
CA SER A 528 -5.91 -11.71 -13.92
C SER A 528 -4.49 -11.53 -14.47
N PHE A 529 -3.49 -11.48 -13.61
CA PHE A 529 -2.08 -11.38 -13.98
C PHE A 529 -1.42 -12.75 -13.92
N GLU A 530 -0.56 -13.05 -14.89
CA GLU A 530 0.13 -14.33 -14.95
C GLU A 530 1.50 -14.21 -15.63
N SER A 531 2.23 -15.32 -15.65
CA SER A 531 3.52 -15.44 -16.33
C SER A 531 3.33 -15.83 -17.78
N PRO A 532 4.12 -15.34 -18.75
CA PRO A 532 4.14 -15.85 -20.12
C PRO A 532 4.45 -17.36 -20.22
N LYS A 533 5.07 -17.95 -19.20
CA LYS A 533 5.35 -19.40 -19.12
C LYS A 533 4.08 -20.26 -19.07
N VAL A 534 2.94 -19.67 -18.75
CA VAL A 534 1.64 -20.34 -18.72
C VAL A 534 1.28 -20.94 -20.08
N TYR A 535 1.62 -20.28 -21.15
CA TYR A 535 1.34 -20.77 -22.51
C TYR A 535 2.04 -22.08 -22.83
N ASP A 536 3.27 -22.25 -22.36
CA ASP A 536 4.02 -23.52 -22.50
C ASP A 536 3.45 -24.59 -21.58
N LYS A 537 3.03 -24.25 -20.36
CA LYS A 537 2.34 -25.20 -19.46
C LYS A 537 1.04 -25.72 -20.06
N LEU A 538 0.32 -24.88 -20.81
CA LEU A 538 -0.93 -25.22 -21.49
C LEU A 538 -0.71 -25.82 -22.90
N LEU A 539 0.54 -26.04 -23.31
CA LEU A 539 0.92 -26.60 -24.64
C LEU A 539 0.42 -25.73 -25.80
N LEU A 540 0.22 -24.44 -25.62
CA LEU A 540 -0.19 -23.55 -26.72
C LEU A 540 0.92 -23.44 -27.76
N PRO A 541 0.62 -23.59 -29.06
CA PRO A 541 1.58 -23.38 -30.14
C PRO A 541 2.24 -22.02 -30.08
N GLN A 542 3.48 -21.92 -30.57
CA GLN A 542 4.25 -20.66 -30.53
C GLN A 542 3.61 -19.53 -31.34
N ASP A 543 2.89 -19.88 -32.40
CA ASP A 543 2.14 -18.98 -33.29
C ASP A 543 0.70 -18.71 -32.83
N SER A 544 0.27 -19.30 -31.71
CA SER A 544 -1.07 -19.10 -31.17
C SER A 544 -1.38 -17.62 -30.93
N PRO A 545 -2.52 -17.12 -31.40
CA PRO A 545 -2.94 -15.73 -31.12
C PRO A 545 -3.15 -15.47 -29.62
N LEU A 546 -3.44 -16.52 -28.83
CA LEU A 546 -3.59 -16.42 -27.37
C LEU A 546 -2.27 -16.09 -26.65
N ARG A 547 -1.11 -16.22 -27.30
CA ARG A 547 0.18 -15.78 -26.74
C ARG A 547 0.40 -14.26 -26.84
N LYS A 548 -0.46 -13.56 -27.59
CA LYS A 548 -0.44 -12.11 -27.65
C LYS A 548 -1.19 -11.57 -26.44
N ALA A 549 -0.46 -11.07 -25.47
CA ALA A 549 -1.01 -10.57 -24.20
C ALA A 549 -0.69 -9.09 -23.97
N VAL A 550 -1.49 -8.46 -23.11
CA VAL A 550 -1.15 -7.14 -22.55
C VAL A 550 -0.01 -7.33 -21.57
N VAL A 551 1.09 -6.59 -21.78
CA VAL A 551 2.26 -6.61 -20.90
C VAL A 551 2.12 -5.51 -19.85
N ILE A 552 2.33 -5.85 -18.58
CA ILE A 552 2.29 -4.91 -17.46
C ILE A 552 3.60 -4.11 -17.42
N SER A 553 3.52 -2.80 -17.37
CA SER A 553 4.69 -1.90 -17.39
C SER A 553 5.54 -1.95 -16.10
N ASN A 554 4.92 -2.23 -14.96
CA ASN A 554 5.53 -2.29 -13.64
C ASN A 554 5.07 -3.52 -12.85
N PRO A 555 5.36 -4.75 -13.33
CA PRO A 555 4.87 -5.97 -12.72
C PRO A 555 5.51 -6.22 -11.34
N LEU A 556 4.81 -6.91 -10.45
CA LEU A 556 5.35 -7.40 -9.17
C LEU A 556 6.44 -8.47 -9.34
N GLY A 557 6.66 -8.94 -10.56
CA GLY A 557 7.62 -9.97 -10.95
C GLY A 557 7.19 -10.65 -12.23
N GLU A 558 8.02 -11.57 -12.77
CA GLU A 558 7.72 -12.28 -14.02
C GLU A 558 6.40 -13.05 -13.94
N ASP A 559 6.06 -13.58 -12.76
CA ASP A 559 4.85 -14.39 -12.55
C ASP A 559 3.55 -13.57 -12.66
N PHE A 560 3.64 -12.21 -12.70
CA PHE A 560 2.52 -11.30 -12.81
C PHE A 560 2.74 -10.26 -13.92
N SER A 561 3.47 -10.64 -14.99
CA SER A 561 3.96 -9.69 -15.99
C SER A 561 3.02 -9.49 -17.18
N ILE A 562 2.02 -10.33 -17.36
CA ILE A 562 1.02 -10.20 -18.43
C ILE A 562 -0.41 -10.35 -17.89
N MET A 563 -1.39 -9.82 -18.63
CA MET A 563 -2.80 -10.13 -18.38
C MET A 563 -3.20 -11.43 -19.08
N ARG A 564 -4.00 -12.25 -18.40
CA ARG A 564 -4.43 -13.56 -18.90
C ARG A 564 -5.26 -13.47 -20.17
N THR A 565 -4.95 -14.30 -21.14
CA THR A 565 -5.73 -14.51 -22.38
C THR A 565 -6.52 -15.82 -22.35
N VAL A 566 -6.31 -16.64 -21.32
CA VAL A 566 -7.00 -17.93 -21.08
C VAL A 566 -7.26 -18.04 -19.57
N SER A 567 -8.47 -18.40 -19.17
CA SER A 567 -8.84 -18.51 -17.75
C SER A 567 -8.37 -19.81 -17.06
N LEU A 568 -7.88 -20.80 -17.84
CA LEU A 568 -7.57 -22.14 -17.33
C LEU A 568 -6.39 -22.19 -16.37
N ASN A 569 -5.39 -21.31 -16.51
CA ASN A 569 -4.21 -21.34 -15.64
C ASN A 569 -4.58 -21.15 -14.16
N GLY A 570 -5.39 -20.16 -13.86
CA GLY A 570 -5.87 -19.91 -12.50
C GLY A 570 -6.66 -21.09 -11.94
N MET A 571 -7.56 -21.65 -12.75
CA MET A 571 -8.35 -22.83 -12.39
C MET A 571 -7.47 -24.05 -12.12
N LEU A 572 -6.55 -24.39 -13.02
CA LEU A 572 -5.64 -25.53 -12.86
C LEU A 572 -4.69 -25.35 -11.67
N THR A 573 -4.23 -24.12 -11.42
CA THR A 573 -3.41 -23.81 -10.25
C THR A 573 -4.20 -24.01 -8.95
N SER A 574 -5.46 -23.60 -8.91
CA SER A 574 -6.34 -23.79 -7.75
C SER A 574 -6.64 -25.27 -7.51
N LEU A 575 -6.89 -26.03 -8.56
CA LEU A 575 -7.07 -27.49 -8.47
C LEU A 575 -5.79 -28.18 -7.99
N SER A 576 -4.62 -27.76 -8.51
CA SER A 576 -3.31 -28.26 -8.09
C SER A 576 -3.06 -28.00 -6.60
N THR A 577 -3.37 -26.81 -6.11
CA THR A 577 -3.23 -26.45 -4.69
C THR A 577 -4.08 -27.36 -3.81
N ASN A 578 -5.32 -27.62 -4.21
CA ASN A 578 -6.21 -28.53 -3.50
C ASN A 578 -5.71 -29.98 -3.55
N PHE A 579 -5.23 -30.43 -4.71
CA PHE A 579 -4.67 -31.76 -4.88
C PHE A 579 -3.46 -31.99 -3.98
N ASN A 580 -2.54 -31.03 -3.92
CA ASN A 580 -1.36 -31.06 -3.05
C ASN A 580 -1.72 -31.04 -1.55
N ARG A 581 -2.86 -30.45 -1.20
CA ARG A 581 -3.45 -30.50 0.15
C ARG A 581 -4.24 -31.76 0.44
N ARG A 582 -4.23 -32.74 -0.50
CA ARG A 582 -4.88 -34.04 -0.38
C ARG A 582 -6.41 -34.00 -0.31
N ASN A 583 -7.04 -32.95 -0.82
CA ASN A 583 -8.47 -32.92 -1.03
C ASN A 583 -8.82 -33.93 -2.14
N LYS A 584 -9.73 -34.89 -1.87
CA LYS A 584 -10.00 -35.99 -2.80
C LYS A 584 -10.92 -35.61 -3.94
N ASN A 585 -11.97 -34.87 -3.66
CA ASN A 585 -13.00 -34.46 -4.62
C ASN A 585 -13.08 -32.96 -4.63
N VAL A 586 -12.79 -32.33 -5.76
CA VAL A 586 -12.78 -30.87 -5.87
C VAL A 586 -13.54 -30.43 -7.12
N ARG A 587 -14.46 -29.50 -6.95
CA ARG A 587 -15.22 -28.84 -8.00
C ARG A 587 -15.16 -27.34 -7.79
N LEU A 588 -14.57 -26.62 -8.72
CA LEU A 588 -14.40 -25.17 -8.67
C LEU A 588 -14.98 -24.49 -9.90
N TYR A 589 -15.55 -23.30 -9.72
CA TYR A 589 -15.94 -22.44 -10.83
C TYR A 589 -15.42 -21.02 -10.64
N GLU A 590 -15.24 -20.31 -11.75
CA GLU A 590 -14.89 -18.89 -11.77
C GLU A 590 -15.66 -18.17 -12.87
N LEU A 591 -16.20 -16.99 -12.55
CA LEU A 591 -16.63 -16.00 -13.52
C LEU A 591 -15.57 -14.90 -13.57
N GLY A 592 -14.78 -14.87 -14.62
CA GLY A 592 -13.63 -13.97 -14.72
C GLY A 592 -13.33 -13.52 -16.14
N ASN A 593 -12.80 -12.31 -16.27
CA ASN A 593 -12.42 -11.76 -17.57
C ASN A 593 -11.09 -12.35 -18.06
N ILE A 594 -10.99 -12.53 -19.37
CA ILE A 594 -9.75 -12.61 -20.13
C ILE A 594 -9.57 -11.31 -20.91
N TYR A 595 -8.35 -11.01 -21.32
CA TYR A 595 -7.97 -9.73 -21.93
C TYR A 595 -7.29 -9.96 -23.27
N LEU A 596 -7.98 -9.66 -24.34
CA LEU A 596 -7.52 -9.93 -25.71
C LEU A 596 -7.09 -8.62 -26.38
N PRO A 597 -5.77 -8.33 -26.52
CA PRO A 597 -5.32 -7.13 -27.19
C PRO A 597 -5.62 -7.21 -28.70
N LYS A 598 -6.14 -6.12 -29.27
CA LYS A 598 -6.38 -6.03 -30.70
C LYS A 598 -5.08 -5.99 -31.50
N GLN A 599 -4.03 -5.40 -30.90
CA GLN A 599 -2.67 -5.36 -31.44
C GLN A 599 -1.62 -5.34 -30.33
N VAL A 600 -0.40 -5.75 -30.66
CA VAL A 600 0.79 -5.68 -29.76
C VAL A 600 1.90 -4.97 -30.53
N PRO A 601 2.51 -3.91 -29.98
CA PRO A 601 2.26 -3.29 -28.67
C PRO A 601 0.86 -2.68 -28.56
N VAL A 602 0.33 -2.66 -27.33
CA VAL A 602 -1.04 -2.20 -27.03
C VAL A 602 -1.10 -0.67 -27.16
N THR A 603 -2.04 -0.17 -27.99
CA THR A 603 -2.29 1.27 -28.19
C THR A 603 -3.71 1.69 -27.81
N GLU A 604 -4.60 0.73 -27.57
CA GLU A 604 -5.98 0.91 -27.15
C GLU A 604 -6.36 -0.17 -26.15
N LEU A 605 -7.44 0.00 -25.41
CA LEU A 605 -7.91 -0.97 -24.42
C LEU A 605 -8.17 -2.33 -25.09
N PRO A 606 -7.76 -3.44 -24.44
CA PRO A 606 -8.03 -4.79 -24.92
C PRO A 606 -9.53 -5.10 -24.86
N GLU A 607 -9.95 -6.11 -25.58
CA GLU A 607 -11.27 -6.69 -25.41
C GLU A 607 -11.30 -7.48 -24.09
N GLU A 608 -12.23 -7.15 -23.21
CA GLU A 608 -12.49 -7.86 -21.96
C GLU A 608 -13.65 -8.83 -22.16
N ARG A 609 -13.37 -10.12 -22.12
CA ARG A 609 -14.41 -11.16 -22.30
C ARG A 609 -14.58 -11.95 -21.01
N MET A 610 -15.77 -11.92 -20.46
CA MET A 610 -16.14 -12.73 -19.29
C MET A 610 -16.24 -14.20 -19.71
N GLN A 611 -15.54 -15.06 -18.98
CA GLN A 611 -15.65 -16.52 -19.13
C GLN A 611 -16.24 -17.16 -17.88
N PHE A 612 -17.10 -18.16 -18.08
CA PHE A 612 -17.52 -19.08 -17.03
C PHE A 612 -16.68 -20.34 -17.13
N THR A 613 -15.75 -20.48 -16.20
CA THR A 613 -14.77 -21.56 -16.17
C THR A 613 -15.10 -22.53 -15.05
N LEU A 614 -15.19 -23.79 -15.37
CA LEU A 614 -15.44 -24.89 -14.45
C LEU A 614 -14.24 -25.84 -14.46
N GLY A 615 -13.90 -26.38 -13.30
CA GLY A 615 -12.84 -27.39 -13.17
C GLY A 615 -13.11 -28.37 -12.05
N MET A 616 -12.82 -29.66 -12.27
CA MET A 616 -13.01 -30.70 -11.25
C MET A 616 -12.04 -31.87 -11.42
N TYR A 617 -11.78 -32.53 -10.31
CA TYR A 617 -11.16 -33.87 -10.27
C TYR A 617 -11.75 -34.70 -9.12
N GLY A 618 -11.50 -36.02 -9.14
CA GLY A 618 -12.06 -36.99 -8.20
C GLY A 618 -13.35 -37.59 -8.71
N GLU A 619 -14.46 -37.43 -8.00
CA GLU A 619 -15.75 -37.95 -8.42
C GLU A 619 -16.33 -37.12 -9.58
N GLY A 620 -16.73 -37.79 -10.62
CA GLY A 620 -17.30 -37.24 -11.86
C GLY A 620 -16.40 -37.43 -13.05
N ASP A 621 -16.97 -37.17 -14.21
CA ASP A 621 -16.35 -37.41 -15.52
C ASP A 621 -16.76 -36.35 -16.54
N PHE A 622 -16.45 -36.58 -17.82
CA PHE A 622 -16.87 -35.75 -18.95
C PHE A 622 -18.39 -35.50 -18.97
N PHE A 623 -19.19 -36.53 -18.70
CA PHE A 623 -20.65 -36.43 -18.76
C PHE A 623 -21.22 -35.65 -17.56
N THR A 624 -20.57 -35.72 -16.40
CA THR A 624 -20.88 -34.87 -15.25
C THR A 624 -20.70 -33.41 -15.61
N MET A 625 -19.55 -33.04 -16.21
CA MET A 625 -19.28 -31.67 -16.64
C MET A 625 -20.27 -31.22 -17.73
N LYS A 626 -20.58 -32.10 -18.70
CA LYS A 626 -21.56 -31.86 -19.75
C LYS A 626 -22.95 -31.57 -19.18
N GLY A 627 -23.38 -32.33 -18.17
CA GLY A 627 -24.68 -32.14 -17.50
C GLY A 627 -24.78 -30.78 -16.80
N VAL A 628 -23.71 -30.31 -16.17
CA VAL A 628 -23.67 -28.96 -15.56
C VAL A 628 -23.85 -27.88 -16.62
N ILE A 629 -23.18 -28.01 -17.77
CA ILE A 629 -23.32 -27.06 -18.88
C ILE A 629 -24.77 -27.06 -19.38
N GLU A 630 -25.35 -28.21 -19.63
CA GLU A 630 -26.71 -28.35 -20.15
C GLU A 630 -27.74 -27.74 -19.19
N GLU A 631 -27.60 -28.00 -17.88
CA GLU A 631 -28.46 -27.39 -16.86
C GLU A 631 -28.32 -25.85 -16.82
N PHE A 632 -27.10 -25.33 -16.93
CA PHE A 632 -26.88 -23.89 -17.02
C PHE A 632 -27.54 -23.28 -18.24
N LEU A 633 -27.33 -23.85 -19.44
CA LEU A 633 -27.92 -23.34 -20.68
C LEU A 633 -29.46 -23.39 -20.62
N TYR A 634 -30.02 -24.48 -20.08
CA TYR A 634 -31.45 -24.62 -19.88
C TYR A 634 -32.02 -23.53 -18.95
N LYS A 635 -31.37 -23.28 -17.82
CA LYS A 635 -31.77 -22.23 -16.85
C LYS A 635 -31.55 -20.81 -17.37
N ALA A 636 -30.58 -20.61 -18.25
CA ALA A 636 -30.39 -19.35 -18.98
C ALA A 636 -31.49 -19.15 -20.07
N GLY A 637 -32.40 -20.14 -20.26
CA GLY A 637 -33.50 -20.06 -21.20
C GLY A 637 -33.11 -20.30 -22.66
N MET A 638 -32.02 -21.00 -22.88
CA MET A 638 -31.56 -21.43 -24.19
C MET A 638 -32.35 -22.69 -24.58
N LYS A 639 -33.25 -22.55 -25.54
CA LYS A 639 -34.30 -23.57 -25.88
C LYS A 639 -33.83 -24.71 -26.75
N LEU A 640 -32.80 -24.46 -27.57
CA LEU A 640 -32.23 -25.48 -28.42
C LEU A 640 -31.32 -26.41 -27.64
N LYS A 641 -31.22 -27.67 -28.03
CA LYS A 641 -30.25 -28.59 -27.48
C LYS A 641 -28.84 -28.20 -27.97
N PRO A 642 -27.84 -28.05 -27.08
CA PRO A 642 -26.48 -27.79 -27.56
C PRO A 642 -25.89 -28.98 -28.29
N GLU A 643 -25.15 -28.74 -29.36
CA GLU A 643 -24.36 -29.73 -30.06
C GLU A 643 -22.94 -29.79 -29.49
N TYR A 644 -22.31 -30.95 -29.55
CA TYR A 644 -20.96 -31.20 -29.07
C TYR A 644 -20.08 -31.66 -30.23
N ASP A 645 -19.24 -30.76 -30.73
CA ASP A 645 -18.29 -31.03 -31.80
C ASP A 645 -16.98 -31.55 -31.22
N PRO A 646 -16.60 -32.84 -31.48
CA PRO A 646 -15.41 -33.46 -30.94
C PRO A 646 -14.10 -32.86 -31.48
N GLU A 647 -14.15 -32.15 -32.61
CA GLU A 647 -12.97 -31.53 -33.22
C GLU A 647 -12.63 -30.15 -32.62
N ALA A 648 -12.67 -30.04 -31.29
CA ALA A 648 -12.38 -28.80 -30.62
C ALA A 648 -10.94 -28.30 -30.80
N GLY A 649 -9.97 -29.19 -31.05
CA GLY A 649 -8.58 -28.84 -31.38
C GLY A 649 -7.84 -28.05 -30.28
N LYS A 650 -8.24 -28.23 -29.04
CA LYS A 650 -7.60 -27.53 -27.93
C LYS A 650 -6.36 -28.28 -27.46
N PRO A 651 -5.14 -27.69 -27.55
CA PRO A 651 -3.88 -28.40 -27.24
C PRO A 651 -3.75 -28.77 -25.75
N PHE A 652 -4.46 -28.07 -24.89
CA PHE A 652 -4.48 -28.31 -23.45
C PHE A 652 -5.50 -29.36 -23.00
N LEU A 653 -6.31 -29.88 -23.94
CA LEU A 653 -7.27 -30.95 -23.69
C LEU A 653 -6.81 -32.26 -24.32
N HIS A 654 -7.32 -33.38 -23.78
CA HIS A 654 -7.05 -34.70 -24.31
C HIS A 654 -7.65 -34.85 -25.72
N PRO A 655 -6.90 -35.24 -26.76
CA PRO A 655 -7.36 -35.21 -28.15
C PRO A 655 -8.60 -36.03 -28.44
N GLY A 656 -8.82 -37.12 -27.70
CA GLY A 656 -10.02 -37.98 -27.91
C GLY A 656 -11.12 -37.76 -26.86
N ARG A 657 -10.99 -36.73 -25.96
CA ARG A 657 -11.97 -36.46 -24.88
C ARG A 657 -12.17 -34.96 -24.70
N GLN A 658 -12.55 -34.30 -25.80
CA GLN A 658 -12.83 -32.87 -25.86
C GLN A 658 -13.99 -32.61 -26.81
N ALA A 659 -14.66 -31.46 -26.58
CA ALA A 659 -15.67 -30.99 -27.53
C ALA A 659 -15.81 -29.47 -27.46
N ASN A 660 -16.10 -28.86 -28.60
CA ASN A 660 -16.72 -27.53 -28.62
C ASN A 660 -18.19 -27.65 -28.21
N VAL A 661 -18.68 -26.69 -27.46
CA VAL A 661 -20.12 -26.53 -27.21
C VAL A 661 -20.65 -25.57 -28.25
N VAL A 662 -21.53 -26.08 -29.11
CA VAL A 662 -22.10 -25.31 -30.21
C VAL A 662 -23.59 -25.09 -29.94
N TYR A 663 -24.05 -23.86 -30.07
CA TYR A 663 -25.45 -23.50 -29.92
C TYR A 663 -25.89 -22.65 -31.12
N ASP A 664 -26.94 -23.08 -31.81
CA ASP A 664 -27.45 -22.40 -33.02
C ASP A 664 -26.34 -22.06 -34.03
N GLY A 665 -25.43 -23.02 -34.28
CA GLY A 665 -24.28 -22.87 -35.17
C GLY A 665 -23.11 -22.03 -34.63
N THR A 666 -23.21 -21.47 -33.43
CA THR A 666 -22.17 -20.65 -32.81
C THR A 666 -21.42 -21.46 -31.74
N VAL A 667 -20.09 -21.41 -31.75
CA VAL A 667 -19.27 -22.00 -30.67
C VAL A 667 -19.35 -21.07 -29.45
N ILE A 668 -20.02 -21.55 -28.39
CA ILE A 668 -20.22 -20.79 -27.13
C ILE A 668 -19.24 -21.20 -26.02
N GLY A 669 -18.38 -22.18 -26.28
CA GLY A 669 -17.41 -22.68 -25.33
C GLY A 669 -16.83 -24.03 -25.70
N TYR A 670 -16.13 -24.63 -24.76
CA TYR A 670 -15.56 -25.97 -24.90
C TYR A 670 -15.50 -26.68 -23.54
N LEU A 671 -15.42 -28.03 -23.59
CA LEU A 671 -15.18 -28.86 -22.41
C LEU A 671 -14.29 -30.05 -22.77
N GLY A 672 -13.70 -30.66 -21.77
CA GLY A 672 -12.91 -31.87 -21.96
C GLY A 672 -12.11 -32.34 -20.76
N GLU A 673 -11.48 -33.48 -20.92
CA GLU A 673 -10.42 -33.96 -20.03
C GLU A 673 -9.15 -33.17 -20.33
N VAL A 674 -8.47 -32.65 -19.28
CA VAL A 674 -7.19 -31.95 -19.43
C VAL A 674 -6.13 -32.91 -19.99
N HIS A 675 -5.32 -32.44 -20.92
CA HIS A 675 -4.24 -33.24 -21.51
C HIS A 675 -3.31 -33.77 -20.40
N PRO A 676 -2.91 -35.05 -20.38
CA PRO A 676 -2.08 -35.63 -19.31
C PRO A 676 -0.79 -34.88 -19.08
N THR A 677 -0.15 -34.37 -20.12
CA THR A 677 1.06 -33.53 -19.99
C THR A 677 0.75 -32.21 -19.30
N VAL A 678 -0.39 -31.57 -19.59
CA VAL A 678 -0.82 -30.34 -18.92
C VAL A 678 -1.11 -30.63 -17.45
N ALA A 679 -1.85 -31.68 -17.13
CA ALA A 679 -2.10 -32.08 -15.74
C ALA A 679 -0.78 -32.30 -14.97
N ALA A 680 0.22 -32.95 -15.62
CA ALA A 680 1.56 -33.13 -15.05
C ALA A 680 2.30 -31.80 -14.85
N ASN A 681 2.17 -30.84 -15.77
CA ASN A 681 2.74 -29.48 -15.63
C ASN A 681 2.18 -28.70 -14.42
N TYR A 682 0.98 -29.07 -13.96
CA TYR A 682 0.34 -28.57 -12.74
C TYR A 682 0.44 -29.54 -11.56
N ALA A 683 1.28 -30.58 -11.65
CA ALA A 683 1.49 -31.59 -10.62
C ALA A 683 0.21 -32.33 -10.18
N ILE A 684 -0.80 -32.46 -11.03
CA ILE A 684 -2.03 -33.19 -10.76
C ILE A 684 -1.91 -34.59 -11.41
N LYS A 685 -2.03 -35.64 -10.62
CA LYS A 685 -1.87 -37.03 -11.07
C LYS A 685 -3.19 -37.72 -11.41
N GLU A 686 -4.30 -37.07 -11.13
CA GLU A 686 -5.63 -37.57 -11.43
C GLU A 686 -6.16 -36.94 -12.74
N ARG A 687 -7.24 -37.54 -13.27
CA ARG A 687 -7.94 -36.95 -14.40
C ARG A 687 -8.63 -35.68 -13.98
N VAL A 688 -8.45 -34.62 -14.75
CA VAL A 688 -9.07 -33.31 -14.55
C VAL A 688 -10.01 -33.04 -15.70
N TYR A 689 -11.21 -32.59 -15.38
CA TYR A 689 -12.20 -32.17 -16.38
C TYR A 689 -12.41 -30.66 -16.22
N VAL A 690 -12.45 -29.98 -17.36
CA VAL A 690 -12.67 -28.54 -17.39
C VAL A 690 -13.69 -28.15 -18.43
N ALA A 691 -14.39 -27.05 -18.20
CA ALA A 691 -15.20 -26.38 -19.20
C ALA A 691 -14.99 -24.88 -19.14
N VAL A 692 -15.06 -24.23 -20.28
CA VAL A 692 -14.99 -22.78 -20.41
C VAL A 692 -16.08 -22.32 -21.36
N LEU A 693 -16.99 -21.51 -20.86
CA LEU A 693 -18.08 -20.93 -21.64
C LEU A 693 -17.88 -19.42 -21.80
N ASP A 694 -18.15 -18.92 -22.98
CA ASP A 694 -18.06 -17.50 -23.32
C ASP A 694 -19.36 -16.79 -22.92
N MET A 695 -19.32 -16.00 -21.86
CA MET A 695 -20.51 -15.37 -21.31
C MET A 695 -21.16 -14.33 -22.25
N PRO A 696 -20.44 -13.53 -23.03
CA PRO A 696 -21.04 -12.69 -24.07
C PRO A 696 -21.91 -13.48 -25.07
N GLU A 697 -21.42 -14.63 -25.54
CA GLU A 697 -22.18 -15.49 -26.46
C GLU A 697 -23.39 -16.09 -25.74
N ILE A 698 -23.26 -16.54 -24.51
CA ILE A 698 -24.38 -17.03 -23.69
C ILE A 698 -25.45 -15.94 -23.53
N VAL A 699 -25.06 -14.73 -23.16
CA VAL A 699 -25.98 -13.59 -22.96
C VAL A 699 -26.74 -13.25 -24.25
N SER A 700 -26.08 -13.34 -25.40
CA SER A 700 -26.73 -13.05 -26.70
C SER A 700 -27.81 -14.06 -27.10
N HIS A 701 -27.72 -15.32 -26.65
CA HIS A 701 -28.66 -16.39 -26.97
C HIS A 701 -29.66 -16.70 -25.85
N ALA A 702 -29.40 -16.18 -24.61
CA ALA A 702 -30.25 -16.42 -23.44
C ALA A 702 -31.61 -15.69 -23.54
N SER A 703 -32.63 -16.25 -22.92
CA SER A 703 -33.93 -15.61 -22.82
C SER A 703 -34.70 -16.13 -21.61
N PHE A 704 -35.35 -15.25 -20.90
CA PHE A 704 -36.27 -15.62 -19.80
C PHE A 704 -37.75 -15.60 -20.24
N ASP A 705 -37.99 -15.52 -21.56
CA ASP A 705 -39.35 -15.60 -22.10
C ASP A 705 -39.84 -17.06 -22.12
N HIS A 706 -40.65 -17.40 -21.15
CA HIS A 706 -41.31 -18.68 -21.04
C HIS A 706 -42.77 -18.55 -21.50
N LYS A 707 -43.12 -19.34 -22.52
CA LYS A 707 -44.53 -19.50 -22.90
C LYS A 707 -45.08 -20.74 -22.23
N TYR A 708 -46.24 -20.61 -21.61
CA TYR A 708 -46.94 -21.76 -21.05
C TYR A 708 -47.39 -22.68 -22.18
N GLU A 709 -47.02 -23.95 -22.11
CA GLU A 709 -47.61 -25.04 -22.93
C GLU A 709 -48.49 -25.89 -22.02
N GLY A 710 -49.71 -26.12 -22.46
CA GLY A 710 -50.65 -26.94 -21.72
C GLY A 710 -50.19 -28.38 -21.58
N ILE A 711 -50.57 -29.04 -20.48
CA ILE A 711 -50.30 -30.47 -20.32
C ILE A 711 -50.95 -31.26 -21.47
N ALA A 712 -50.21 -32.20 -22.00
CA ALA A 712 -50.68 -33.05 -23.11
C ALA A 712 -51.95 -33.86 -22.69
N LYS A 713 -52.99 -33.79 -23.51
CA LYS A 713 -54.27 -34.42 -23.23
C LYS A 713 -54.29 -35.90 -23.65
N PHE A 714 -53.42 -36.31 -24.56
CA PHE A 714 -53.35 -37.66 -25.11
C PHE A 714 -52.08 -38.38 -24.64
N PRO A 715 -52.14 -39.73 -24.44
CA PRO A 715 -50.96 -40.49 -24.02
C PRO A 715 -49.89 -40.54 -25.11
N ALA A 716 -48.64 -40.65 -24.69
CA ALA A 716 -47.55 -40.93 -25.61
C ALA A 716 -47.46 -42.43 -25.90
N ALA A 717 -46.98 -42.79 -27.09
CA ALA A 717 -46.61 -44.13 -27.45
C ALA A 717 -45.07 -44.25 -27.50
N ALA A 718 -44.50 -45.10 -26.66
CA ALA A 718 -43.05 -45.33 -26.63
C ALA A 718 -42.64 -46.45 -27.62
N ARG A 719 -41.46 -46.28 -28.21
CA ARG A 719 -40.79 -47.28 -29.04
C ARG A 719 -39.31 -47.32 -28.71
N ASP A 720 -38.83 -48.45 -28.25
CA ASP A 720 -37.43 -48.65 -28.00
C ASP A 720 -36.72 -49.16 -29.28
N ILE A 721 -35.53 -48.58 -29.50
CA ILE A 721 -34.68 -49.00 -30.59
C ILE A 721 -33.29 -49.31 -30.05
N SER A 722 -32.83 -50.54 -30.32
CA SER A 722 -31.46 -50.95 -29.96
C SER A 722 -30.70 -51.27 -31.24
N MET A 723 -29.48 -50.74 -31.30
CA MET A 723 -28.66 -50.89 -32.52
C MET A 723 -27.20 -51.13 -32.19
N VAL A 724 -26.48 -51.78 -33.05
CA VAL A 724 -25.03 -51.93 -33.04
C VAL A 724 -24.48 -50.98 -34.10
N VAL A 725 -23.64 -50.03 -33.69
CA VAL A 725 -23.05 -49.01 -34.56
C VAL A 725 -21.53 -48.98 -34.47
N PRO A 726 -20.82 -48.58 -35.54
CA PRO A 726 -19.38 -48.31 -35.44
C PRO A 726 -19.07 -47.34 -34.26
N LYS A 727 -17.93 -47.49 -33.59
CA LYS A 727 -17.56 -46.66 -32.42
C LYS A 727 -17.44 -45.19 -32.75
N GLU A 728 -17.02 -44.88 -33.97
CA GLU A 728 -16.88 -43.53 -34.52
C GLU A 728 -18.20 -42.80 -34.73
N VAL A 729 -19.33 -43.50 -34.83
CA VAL A 729 -20.65 -42.87 -34.92
C VAL A 729 -21.02 -42.31 -33.57
N LEU A 730 -21.21 -41.00 -33.51
CA LEU A 730 -21.55 -40.31 -32.26
C LEU A 730 -23.03 -40.43 -31.94
N ALA A 731 -23.36 -40.38 -30.63
CA ALA A 731 -24.77 -40.33 -30.22
C ALA A 731 -25.51 -39.15 -30.87
N GLY A 732 -24.83 -37.98 -30.99
CA GLY A 732 -25.37 -36.80 -31.65
C GLY A 732 -25.71 -36.99 -33.12
N ASP A 733 -24.97 -37.85 -33.86
CA ASP A 733 -25.29 -38.20 -35.27
C ASP A 733 -26.57 -38.99 -35.36
N ILE A 734 -26.79 -39.89 -34.40
CA ILE A 734 -28.02 -40.69 -34.26
C ILE A 734 -29.20 -39.77 -33.90
N GLU A 735 -29.01 -38.89 -32.97
CA GLU A 735 -30.02 -37.93 -32.51
C GLU A 735 -30.45 -36.97 -33.63
N LYS A 736 -29.50 -36.47 -34.44
CA LYS A 736 -29.82 -35.69 -35.65
C LYS A 736 -30.74 -36.45 -36.62
N ILE A 737 -30.53 -37.77 -36.77
CA ILE A 737 -31.41 -38.62 -37.58
C ILE A 737 -32.82 -38.67 -36.98
N PHE A 738 -32.92 -38.76 -35.63
CA PHE A 738 -34.23 -38.71 -34.97
C PHE A 738 -34.95 -37.38 -35.22
N ASP A 739 -34.25 -36.26 -35.06
CA ASP A 739 -34.79 -34.94 -35.30
C ASP A 739 -35.25 -34.73 -36.74
N GLU A 740 -34.46 -35.20 -37.71
CA GLU A 740 -34.79 -35.06 -39.14
C GLU A 740 -35.87 -36.02 -39.63
N LYS A 741 -35.89 -37.28 -39.14
CA LYS A 741 -36.71 -38.36 -39.71
C LYS A 741 -37.91 -38.75 -38.81
N GLY A 742 -37.91 -38.38 -37.54
CA GLY A 742 -38.96 -38.70 -36.57
C GLY A 742 -40.31 -38.06 -36.87
N GLY A 743 -40.30 -36.92 -37.61
CA GLY A 743 -41.50 -36.25 -38.06
C GLY A 743 -42.24 -35.53 -36.92
N GLN A 744 -43.48 -35.08 -37.23
CA GLN A 744 -44.23 -34.18 -36.35
C GLN A 744 -44.72 -34.79 -35.04
N PHE A 745 -44.71 -36.11 -34.89
CA PHE A 745 -45.19 -36.81 -33.70
C PHE A 745 -44.09 -37.24 -32.75
N LEU A 746 -42.81 -37.20 -33.16
CA LEU A 746 -41.70 -37.46 -32.25
C LEU A 746 -41.58 -36.30 -31.26
N GLU A 747 -41.92 -36.60 -30.00
CA GLU A 747 -41.92 -35.63 -28.93
C GLU A 747 -40.55 -35.56 -28.23
N LYS A 748 -39.94 -36.71 -27.96
CA LYS A 748 -38.64 -36.81 -27.32
C LYS A 748 -37.99 -38.16 -27.58
N TYR A 749 -36.70 -38.22 -27.34
CA TYR A 749 -35.93 -39.47 -27.32
C TYR A 749 -34.98 -39.45 -26.13
N ASP A 750 -34.80 -40.58 -25.47
CA ASP A 750 -33.96 -40.74 -24.30
C ASP A 750 -32.95 -41.89 -24.55
N LEU A 751 -31.64 -41.60 -24.44
CA LEU A 751 -30.60 -42.62 -24.47
C LEU A 751 -30.55 -43.30 -23.12
N PHE A 752 -30.84 -44.61 -23.05
CA PHE A 752 -30.90 -45.32 -21.79
C PHE A 752 -29.87 -46.45 -21.64
N ASP A 753 -29.21 -46.89 -22.72
CA ASP A 753 -28.15 -47.88 -22.59
C ASP A 753 -27.07 -47.71 -23.64
N ILE A 754 -25.79 -47.82 -23.22
CA ILE A 754 -24.62 -47.98 -24.09
C ILE A 754 -23.80 -49.15 -23.57
N TYR A 755 -23.53 -50.11 -24.43
CA TYR A 755 -22.78 -51.30 -24.07
C TYR A 755 -21.61 -51.56 -25.05
N GLU A 756 -20.44 -51.71 -24.49
CA GLU A 756 -19.22 -52.12 -25.17
C GLU A 756 -18.63 -53.33 -24.42
N GLY A 757 -18.77 -54.54 -25.00
CA GLY A 757 -18.27 -55.72 -24.33
C GLY A 757 -18.09 -56.89 -25.30
N ALA A 758 -17.77 -58.07 -24.76
CA ALA A 758 -17.38 -59.28 -25.52
C ALA A 758 -18.45 -59.79 -26.45
N GLN A 759 -19.72 -59.36 -26.27
CA GLN A 759 -20.84 -59.74 -27.14
C GLN A 759 -21.00 -58.87 -28.39
N ILE A 760 -20.23 -57.76 -28.44
CA ILE A 760 -20.26 -56.79 -29.56
C ILE A 760 -18.99 -56.99 -30.42
N LYS A 761 -19.11 -56.94 -31.73
CA LYS A 761 -17.95 -57.12 -32.64
C LYS A 761 -16.90 -55.99 -32.35
N PRO A 762 -15.58 -56.27 -32.40
CA PRO A 762 -14.55 -55.27 -32.25
C PRO A 762 -14.76 -54.07 -33.17
N GLY A 763 -14.59 -52.83 -32.63
CA GLY A 763 -14.82 -51.60 -33.38
C GLY A 763 -16.28 -51.12 -33.39
N TYR A 764 -17.18 -51.81 -32.67
CA TYR A 764 -18.60 -51.43 -32.56
C TYR A 764 -19.03 -51.26 -31.11
N LYS A 765 -20.13 -50.54 -30.90
CA LYS A 765 -20.85 -50.36 -29.63
C LYS A 765 -22.35 -50.59 -29.84
N SER A 766 -23.05 -51.06 -28.82
CA SER A 766 -24.51 -51.11 -28.79
C SER A 766 -25.06 -49.86 -28.16
N ILE A 767 -26.03 -49.24 -28.75
CA ILE A 767 -26.72 -48.04 -28.25
C ILE A 767 -28.23 -48.31 -28.25
N ALA A 768 -28.93 -47.94 -27.20
CA ALA A 768 -30.38 -48.07 -27.10
C ALA A 768 -31.06 -46.76 -26.73
N TYR A 769 -32.08 -46.41 -27.48
CA TYR A 769 -32.91 -45.21 -27.26
C TYR A 769 -34.37 -45.58 -27.07
N SER A 770 -35.05 -44.84 -26.22
CA SER A 770 -36.50 -44.84 -26.12
C SER A 770 -37.05 -43.59 -26.84
N LEU A 771 -37.84 -43.77 -27.88
CA LEU A 771 -38.47 -42.70 -28.65
C LEU A 771 -39.94 -42.57 -28.24
N SER A 772 -40.36 -41.38 -27.90
CA SER A 772 -41.71 -41.07 -27.44
C SER A 772 -42.47 -40.26 -28.50
N PHE A 773 -43.56 -40.82 -29.00
CA PHE A 773 -44.40 -40.20 -30.02
C PHE A 773 -45.75 -39.76 -29.42
N ARG A 774 -46.21 -38.56 -29.78
CA ARG A 774 -47.48 -38.00 -29.29
C ARG A 774 -48.12 -37.07 -30.30
N ALA A 775 -49.45 -37.11 -30.41
CA ALA A 775 -50.21 -36.10 -31.11
C ALA A 775 -50.86 -35.14 -30.09
N LYS A 776 -50.98 -33.88 -30.46
CA LYS A 776 -51.60 -32.83 -29.61
C LYS A 776 -53.12 -32.86 -29.62
N ASP A 777 -53.73 -33.48 -30.62
CA ASP A 777 -55.14 -33.39 -30.94
C ASP A 777 -55.89 -34.74 -30.88
N ARG A 778 -55.18 -35.89 -30.86
CA ARG A 778 -55.79 -37.25 -30.88
C ARG A 778 -54.86 -38.30 -30.27
N ASN A 779 -55.36 -39.52 -30.06
CA ASN A 779 -54.53 -40.70 -29.85
C ASN A 779 -53.80 -41.09 -31.14
N LEU A 780 -52.54 -41.52 -31.01
CA LEU A 780 -51.77 -42.05 -32.14
C LEU A 780 -52.21 -43.50 -32.43
N GLU A 781 -52.30 -43.85 -33.71
CA GLU A 781 -52.49 -45.23 -34.20
C GLU A 781 -51.09 -45.79 -34.58
N ASP A 782 -50.95 -47.10 -34.62
CA ASP A 782 -49.68 -47.77 -35.00
C ASP A 782 -49.17 -47.30 -36.39
N ALA A 783 -50.09 -47.01 -37.32
CA ALA A 783 -49.73 -46.48 -38.62
C ALA A 783 -49.09 -45.14 -38.67
N ASP A 784 -49.42 -44.25 -37.66
CA ASP A 784 -48.79 -42.92 -37.51
C ASP A 784 -47.30 -43.02 -37.15
N ILE A 785 -46.97 -44.07 -36.37
CA ILE A 785 -45.63 -44.29 -35.82
C ILE A 785 -44.76 -45.12 -36.74
N THR A 786 -45.33 -46.16 -37.38
CA THR A 786 -44.61 -47.08 -38.23
C THR A 786 -43.85 -46.34 -39.33
N GLY A 787 -44.52 -45.41 -40.03
CA GLY A 787 -43.87 -44.62 -41.07
C GLY A 787 -42.72 -43.74 -40.61
N ALA A 788 -42.75 -43.24 -39.37
CA ALA A 788 -41.66 -42.52 -38.80
C ALA A 788 -40.51 -43.46 -38.41
N MET A 789 -40.82 -44.57 -37.77
CA MET A 789 -39.83 -45.60 -37.41
C MET A 789 -39.09 -46.13 -38.63
N ASP A 790 -39.80 -46.40 -39.70
CA ASP A 790 -39.21 -46.91 -40.98
C ASP A 790 -38.22 -45.87 -41.55
N ARG A 791 -38.55 -44.57 -41.53
CA ARG A 791 -37.63 -43.52 -41.98
C ARG A 791 -36.40 -43.44 -41.11
N ILE A 792 -36.58 -43.54 -39.80
CA ILE A 792 -35.48 -43.53 -38.81
C ILE A 792 -34.55 -44.71 -39.04
N VAL A 793 -35.10 -45.90 -39.11
CA VAL A 793 -34.34 -47.13 -39.30
C VAL A 793 -33.54 -47.09 -40.62
N ASN A 794 -34.20 -46.75 -41.74
CA ASN A 794 -33.52 -46.61 -43.01
C ASN A 794 -32.41 -45.57 -43.03
N ALA A 795 -32.52 -44.50 -42.24
CA ALA A 795 -31.47 -43.52 -42.14
C ALA A 795 -30.32 -43.98 -41.22
N LEU A 796 -30.64 -44.74 -40.18
CA LEU A 796 -29.64 -45.31 -39.25
C LEU A 796 -28.79 -46.39 -39.98
N GLU A 797 -29.41 -47.23 -40.82
CA GLU A 797 -28.68 -48.20 -41.61
C GLU A 797 -27.66 -47.61 -42.59
N ARG A 798 -27.90 -46.35 -43.06
CA ARG A 798 -26.96 -45.62 -43.94
C ARG A 798 -25.72 -45.17 -43.22
N VAL A 799 -25.77 -44.97 -41.91
CA VAL A 799 -24.61 -44.62 -41.05
C VAL A 799 -23.98 -45.89 -40.45
N GLY A 800 -24.36 -47.06 -40.89
CA GLY A 800 -23.79 -48.37 -40.53
C GLY A 800 -24.38 -48.97 -39.25
N ALA A 801 -25.55 -48.48 -38.78
CA ALA A 801 -26.25 -49.07 -37.66
C ALA A 801 -26.94 -50.43 -38.07
N GLU A 802 -26.74 -51.45 -37.25
CA GLU A 802 -27.42 -52.73 -37.36
C GLU A 802 -28.38 -52.85 -36.16
N LEU A 803 -29.69 -53.01 -36.50
CA LEU A 803 -30.70 -53.17 -35.44
C LEU A 803 -30.52 -54.52 -34.74
N ARG A 804 -30.57 -54.46 -33.37
CA ARG A 804 -30.70 -55.68 -32.58
C ARG A 804 -32.17 -56.06 -32.47
N LYS A 805 -32.46 -57.31 -32.89
CA LYS A 805 -33.79 -57.86 -32.73
C LYS A 805 -34.04 -58.36 -31.33
#